data_f7d011cdfe944522ddd277dce1434d6e
#
_entry.id   f7d011cdfe944522ddd277dce1434d6e
#
_cell.length_a   1.000
_cell.length_b   1.000
_cell.length_c   1.000
_cell.angle_alpha   90.00
_cell.angle_beta   90.00
_cell.angle_gamma   90.00
#
_symmetry.space_group_name_H-M   'P 1'
#
loop_
_entity.id
_entity.type
_entity.pdbx_description
1 polymer ?
#
loop_
_entity_poly.entity_id
_entity_poly.type
_entity_poly.pdbx_seq_one_letter_code
_entity_poly.pdbx_strand_id
1 'polypeptide(L)'
;MGSTKSRGRRAEKKAQKLVDTDFSEHKDVAQSQPHEDIPNTFFGLVDASEIDYFKQAESTLNINAFESDEDREGFINSVLEEAQGKELKLVTNQICSKLMERLVLFANTQQLKSIFENFSNHFVSLAFHKYASHVLETLLVRAAALIEKEILQTDEIKYEEEDGVVIADRNDSKTVEELFIAMVNEFKSYLLTMVDHQYASHVLRLLILILAGKELPSTTVSNSVLRSKKSKIARKMIEIKDNEDFNRAFQTPSSFKDELRDYFQDLTKDLDTKKARELSIHKIASPVMQLVIQLEGLVDRERTMWHLIFAKQSDEKDSDEEAFVEYLLSDPVGSHFFEAIIKSDGSRPQYIERLYRLYMKERVLRLARRSTTGVYIIQALLFKLKPVEIEFILDQIIPELSNLISIADNQNLDLAQKVIDASISRGNYLRDEIISQLFIKFAPNYDYSTPQTDTSTEFIENVLQLTGSTLGNTRGDWPTAEERKRALFLEKLMELDNRFVICTWLNFIALPVEKFVQMCFHGVFSHVVENSLVVDKEESKPVQILRKRYLNIFQNKIVELSCNSYGSHIVDKLWDFTVLLPMYKDRIASELMNDSHKVKESQYGKLVWKNWSMELFVRKKYDWKQLVKEQEHEFLGGEENQSTRAKKPIELKLERLAEEKRIQAEKAEKAQSGYNKRKLDELTGATEKKQKLRGRRRE
;
A
#
# COMPACT_ATOMS: atom_id res chain seq x y z
N MET A 1 5.97 -61.62 14.84
CA MET A 1 4.64 -61.16 15.25
C MET A 1 4.75 -59.68 15.68
N GLY A 2 4.52 -58.78 14.78
CA GLY A 2 4.62 -57.35 14.99
C GLY A 2 3.23 -56.75 15.13
N SER A 3 2.98 -56.10 16.26
CA SER A 3 1.73 -55.48 16.65
C SER A 3 1.50 -54.17 15.90
N THR A 4 0.46 -54.13 15.06
CA THR A 4 -0.09 -52.93 14.44
C THR A 4 -0.83 -52.08 15.47
N LYS A 5 -0.20 -51.01 15.98
CA LYS A 5 -0.88 -50.00 16.80
C LYS A 5 -1.47 -48.90 15.94
N SER A 6 -2.75 -48.91 15.96
CA SER A 6 -3.84 -48.06 15.50
C SER A 6 -3.56 -46.60 15.16
N ARG A 7 -3.94 -46.25 13.92
CA ARG A 7 -4.08 -44.85 13.41
C ARG A 7 -5.20 -44.02 14.11
N GLY A 8 -6.04 -44.64 14.96
CA GLY A 8 -7.18 -43.96 15.61
C GLY A 8 -6.81 -42.97 16.69
N ARG A 9 -5.81 -43.25 17.52
CA ARG A 9 -5.42 -42.35 18.64
C ARG A 9 -4.83 -41.01 18.25
N ARG A 10 -4.36 -40.83 17.00
CA ARG A 10 -3.81 -39.55 16.51
C ARG A 10 -4.91 -38.64 15.95
N ALA A 11 -6.01 -39.21 15.46
CA ALA A 11 -7.20 -38.48 15.01
C ALA A 11 -8.01 -37.95 16.20
N GLU A 12 -8.19 -38.75 17.26
CA GLU A 12 -8.89 -38.33 18.47
C GLU A 12 -8.12 -37.23 19.24
N LYS A 13 -6.78 -37.33 19.33
CA LYS A 13 -5.97 -36.25 19.92
C LYS A 13 -5.97 -34.96 19.07
N LYS A 14 -6.19 -35.04 17.75
CA LYS A 14 -6.30 -33.88 16.89
C LYS A 14 -7.68 -33.25 16.96
N ALA A 15 -8.74 -34.05 17.16
CA ALA A 15 -10.10 -33.60 17.39
C ALA A 15 -10.25 -32.95 18.79
N GLN A 16 -9.66 -33.56 19.84
CA GLN A 16 -9.62 -32.95 21.17
C GLN A 16 -8.79 -31.66 21.22
N LYS A 17 -7.67 -31.59 20.46
CA LYS A 17 -6.88 -30.34 20.39
C LYS A 17 -7.58 -29.25 19.60
N LEU A 18 -8.50 -29.57 18.67
CA LEU A 18 -9.34 -28.61 17.97
C LEU A 18 -10.50 -28.08 18.82
N VAL A 19 -11.03 -28.94 19.73
CA VAL A 19 -12.06 -28.55 20.70
C VAL A 19 -11.46 -27.71 21.83
N ASP A 20 -10.25 -28.08 22.32
CA ASP A 20 -9.54 -27.32 23.37
C ASP A 20 -8.99 -25.96 22.89
N THR A 21 -8.69 -25.80 21.59
CA THR A 21 -8.29 -24.51 21.03
C THR A 21 -9.48 -23.55 20.80
N ASP A 22 -10.68 -24.07 20.60
CA ASP A 22 -11.88 -23.21 20.51
C ASP A 22 -12.36 -22.72 21.91
N PHE A 23 -12.04 -23.45 22.98
CA PHE A 23 -12.39 -23.06 24.36
C PHE A 23 -11.33 -22.19 25.06
N SER A 24 -10.07 -22.17 24.58
CA SER A 24 -9.00 -21.38 25.22
C SER A 24 -8.88 -19.94 24.66
N GLU A 25 -9.47 -19.63 23.51
CA GLU A 25 -9.52 -18.26 22.97
C GLU A 25 -10.57 -17.36 23.67
N HIS A 26 -11.33 -17.89 24.62
CA HIS A 26 -12.37 -17.16 25.35
C HIS A 26 -11.92 -16.54 26.69
N LYS A 27 -10.63 -16.59 27.05
CA LYS A 27 -10.17 -16.10 28.38
C LYS A 27 -9.46 -14.76 28.41
N ASP A 28 -9.21 -14.09 27.27
CA ASP A 28 -8.61 -12.75 27.24
C ASP A 28 -9.52 -11.67 26.65
N VAL A 29 -10.83 -11.87 26.69
CA VAL A 29 -11.77 -10.78 26.51
C VAL A 29 -11.87 -10.05 27.85
N ALA A 30 -11.10 -8.96 27.99
CA ALA A 30 -11.41 -7.96 28.98
C ALA A 30 -12.91 -7.68 28.88
N GLN A 31 -13.65 -7.97 29.94
CA GLN A 31 -15.06 -7.65 30.06
C GLN A 31 -15.20 -6.14 29.93
N SER A 32 -15.50 -5.66 28.69
CA SER A 32 -16.14 -4.37 28.53
C SER A 32 -17.45 -4.49 29.27
N GLN A 33 -17.66 -3.63 30.26
CA GLN A 33 -18.95 -3.54 30.96
C GLN A 33 -20.04 -3.40 29.91
N PRO A 34 -21.18 -4.11 30.02
CA PRO A 34 -22.29 -3.93 29.08
C PRO A 34 -22.73 -2.47 29.19
N HIS A 35 -22.55 -1.72 28.11
CA HIS A 35 -23.21 -0.43 27.94
C HIS A 35 -24.70 -0.72 27.84
N GLU A 36 -25.48 -0.29 28.83
CA GLU A 36 -26.92 -0.56 28.94
C GLU A 36 -27.75 0.05 27.80
N ASP A 37 -27.15 0.94 26.98
CA ASP A 37 -27.84 1.69 25.93
C ASP A 37 -27.72 1.13 24.50
N ILE A 38 -26.99 0.03 24.30
CA ILE A 38 -26.85 -0.54 22.93
C ILE A 38 -28.07 -1.40 22.63
N PRO A 39 -28.81 -1.11 21.51
CA PRO A 39 -29.94 -1.95 21.12
C PRO A 39 -29.44 -3.35 20.73
N ASN A 40 -29.61 -4.31 21.61
CA ASN A 40 -29.31 -5.72 21.36
C ASN A 40 -30.55 -6.40 20.80
N THR A 41 -30.87 -6.16 19.53
CA THR A 41 -32.05 -6.68 18.87
C THR A 41 -31.78 -8.09 18.34
N PHE A 42 -32.56 -9.06 18.79
CA PHE A 42 -32.58 -10.43 18.27
C PHE A 42 -33.48 -10.50 17.05
N PHE A 43 -32.93 -10.79 15.87
CA PHE A 43 -33.65 -10.84 14.60
C PHE A 43 -34.19 -12.24 14.23
N GLY A 44 -34.12 -13.21 15.13
CA GLY A 44 -34.57 -14.59 14.91
C GLY A 44 -33.44 -15.54 14.50
N LEU A 45 -33.73 -16.81 14.54
CA LEU A 45 -32.83 -17.87 14.07
C LEU A 45 -33.13 -18.21 12.61
N VAL A 46 -32.12 -18.58 11.88
CA VAL A 46 -32.25 -19.14 10.53
C VAL A 46 -32.48 -20.64 10.68
N ASP A 47 -33.48 -21.17 10.01
CA ASP A 47 -33.81 -22.58 10.06
C ASP A 47 -32.75 -23.46 9.37
N ALA A 48 -32.63 -24.73 9.77
CA ALA A 48 -31.59 -25.61 9.24
C ALA A 48 -31.69 -25.79 7.71
N SER A 49 -32.91 -25.87 7.17
CA SER A 49 -33.18 -25.95 5.72
C SER A 49 -32.77 -24.65 4.99
N GLU A 50 -33.04 -23.49 5.59
CA GLU A 50 -32.63 -22.20 5.07
C GLU A 50 -31.10 -22.09 5.08
N ILE A 51 -30.43 -22.52 6.17
CA ILE A 51 -28.96 -22.52 6.27
C ILE A 51 -28.34 -23.36 5.17
N ASP A 52 -28.86 -24.55 4.91
CA ASP A 52 -28.35 -25.46 3.86
C ASP A 52 -28.52 -24.83 2.46
N TYR A 53 -29.68 -24.22 2.19
CA TYR A 53 -29.92 -23.52 0.94
C TYR A 53 -28.93 -22.34 0.74
N PHE A 54 -28.84 -21.43 1.71
CA PHE A 54 -27.98 -20.26 1.61
C PHE A 54 -26.47 -20.61 1.60
N LYS A 55 -26.10 -21.69 2.29
CA LYS A 55 -24.73 -22.22 2.22
C LYS A 55 -24.40 -22.78 0.84
N GLN A 56 -25.35 -23.47 0.21
CA GLN A 56 -25.17 -23.96 -1.16
C GLN A 56 -25.10 -22.80 -2.15
N ALA A 57 -25.94 -21.78 -2.00
CA ALA A 57 -25.90 -20.56 -2.79
C ALA A 57 -24.54 -19.82 -2.66
N GLU A 58 -24.01 -19.71 -1.42
CA GLU A 58 -22.69 -19.13 -1.17
C GLU A 58 -21.59 -19.93 -1.87
N SER A 59 -21.65 -21.27 -1.81
CA SER A 59 -20.67 -22.12 -2.48
C SER A 59 -20.73 -21.97 -4.00
N THR A 60 -21.90 -21.87 -4.59
CA THR A 60 -22.12 -21.67 -6.04
C THR A 60 -21.53 -20.34 -6.50
N LEU A 61 -21.80 -19.25 -5.78
CA LEU A 61 -21.21 -17.94 -6.06
C LEU A 61 -19.67 -17.94 -5.88
N ASN A 62 -19.16 -18.75 -4.94
CA ASN A 62 -17.72 -18.86 -4.70
C ASN A 62 -16.98 -19.55 -5.84
N ILE A 63 -17.56 -20.60 -6.39
CA ILE A 63 -16.99 -21.32 -7.52
C ILE A 63 -17.05 -20.45 -8.79
N ASN A 64 -18.07 -19.60 -8.90
CA ASN A 64 -18.31 -18.67 -10.01
C ASN A 64 -18.27 -19.38 -11.38
N ALA A 65 -18.80 -20.61 -11.46
CA ALA A 65 -18.86 -21.43 -12.66
C ALA A 65 -20.19 -21.19 -13.42
N PHE A 66 -20.46 -19.92 -13.74
CA PHE A 66 -21.60 -19.54 -14.58
C PHE A 66 -21.18 -19.48 -16.04
N GLU A 67 -22.06 -19.87 -16.97
CA GLU A 67 -21.77 -19.86 -18.41
C GLU A 67 -21.78 -18.42 -18.97
N SER A 68 -22.64 -17.55 -18.40
CA SER A 68 -22.73 -16.15 -18.77
C SER A 68 -22.88 -15.23 -17.54
N ASP A 69 -22.68 -13.94 -17.72
CA ASP A 69 -22.97 -12.93 -16.68
C ASP A 69 -24.47 -12.83 -16.40
N GLU A 70 -25.32 -13.07 -17.41
CA GLU A 70 -26.78 -13.08 -17.29
C GLU A 70 -27.28 -14.24 -16.40
N ASP A 71 -26.71 -15.45 -16.54
CA ASP A 71 -27.02 -16.60 -15.68
C ASP A 71 -26.65 -16.32 -14.22
N ARG A 72 -25.53 -15.65 -14.02
CA ARG A 72 -25.09 -15.24 -12.67
C ARG A 72 -26.05 -14.21 -12.09
N GLU A 73 -26.47 -13.20 -12.85
CA GLU A 73 -27.44 -12.20 -12.39
C GLU A 73 -28.80 -12.84 -12.10
N GLY A 74 -29.27 -13.74 -12.94
CA GLY A 74 -30.51 -14.51 -12.70
C GLY A 74 -30.43 -15.32 -11.41
N PHE A 75 -29.28 -15.96 -11.14
CA PHE A 75 -29.07 -16.68 -9.90
C PHE A 75 -29.09 -15.74 -8.68
N ILE A 76 -28.40 -14.59 -8.75
CA ILE A 76 -28.37 -13.60 -7.68
C ILE A 76 -29.76 -13.06 -7.39
N ASN A 77 -30.56 -12.75 -8.44
CA ASN A 77 -31.94 -12.31 -8.30
C ASN A 77 -32.79 -13.34 -7.53
N SER A 78 -32.73 -14.63 -7.92
CA SER A 78 -33.43 -15.69 -7.23
C SER A 78 -33.03 -15.85 -5.76
N VAL A 79 -31.75 -15.70 -5.45
CA VAL A 79 -31.25 -15.77 -4.05
C VAL A 79 -31.71 -14.56 -3.24
N LEU A 80 -31.77 -13.37 -3.83
CA LEU A 80 -32.26 -12.15 -3.18
C LEU A 80 -33.75 -12.20 -2.94
N GLU A 81 -34.54 -12.75 -3.88
CA GLU A 81 -35.96 -12.98 -3.71
C GLU A 81 -36.23 -13.92 -2.53
N GLU A 82 -35.48 -15.02 -2.39
CA GLU A 82 -35.63 -15.95 -1.25
C GLU A 82 -35.17 -15.31 0.07
N ALA A 83 -34.22 -14.38 0.02
CA ALA A 83 -33.74 -13.64 1.20
C ALA A 83 -34.72 -12.54 1.64
N GLN A 84 -35.68 -12.14 0.83
CA GLN A 84 -36.56 -11.01 1.09
C GLN A 84 -37.37 -11.20 2.38
N GLY A 85 -37.34 -10.20 3.26
CA GLY A 85 -37.94 -10.21 4.59
C GLY A 85 -37.21 -11.07 5.63
N LYS A 86 -36.05 -11.65 5.25
CA LYS A 86 -35.18 -12.45 6.13
C LYS A 86 -33.81 -11.83 6.30
N GLU A 87 -33.51 -10.69 5.68
CA GLU A 87 -32.20 -10.10 5.56
C GLU A 87 -31.53 -9.87 6.93
N LEU A 88 -32.26 -9.34 7.92
CA LEU A 88 -31.76 -9.07 9.26
C LEU A 88 -31.31 -10.35 10.00
N LYS A 89 -32.09 -11.45 9.87
CA LYS A 89 -31.67 -12.72 10.47
C LYS A 89 -30.51 -13.37 9.72
N LEU A 90 -30.40 -13.16 8.39
CA LEU A 90 -29.33 -13.70 7.58
C LEU A 90 -27.99 -13.00 7.86
N VAL A 91 -27.96 -11.68 7.94
CA VAL A 91 -26.70 -10.92 8.20
C VAL A 91 -26.16 -11.17 9.61
N THR A 92 -27.00 -11.54 10.55
CA THR A 92 -26.60 -11.87 11.91
C THR A 92 -26.17 -13.33 12.09
N ASN A 93 -26.41 -14.19 11.10
CA ASN A 93 -25.99 -15.58 11.12
C ASN A 93 -24.54 -15.73 10.63
N GLN A 94 -23.75 -16.57 11.28
CA GLN A 94 -22.31 -16.79 10.96
C GLN A 94 -22.04 -17.27 9.53
N ILE A 95 -22.93 -18.10 8.99
CA ILE A 95 -22.78 -18.71 7.66
C ILE A 95 -23.40 -17.79 6.61
N CYS A 96 -24.64 -17.37 6.85
CA CYS A 96 -25.41 -16.60 5.86
C CYS A 96 -24.88 -15.16 5.68
N SER A 97 -24.24 -14.57 6.69
CA SER A 97 -23.64 -13.24 6.56
C SER A 97 -22.59 -13.15 5.44
N LYS A 98 -21.86 -14.23 5.17
CA LYS A 98 -20.89 -14.27 4.07
C LYS A 98 -21.58 -14.23 2.69
N LEU A 99 -22.70 -14.94 2.56
CA LEU A 99 -23.51 -14.86 1.36
C LEU A 99 -24.08 -13.44 1.19
N MET A 100 -24.62 -12.86 2.25
CA MET A 100 -25.17 -11.49 2.21
C MET A 100 -24.11 -10.47 1.82
N GLU A 101 -22.87 -10.59 2.32
CA GLU A 101 -21.76 -9.74 1.91
C GLU A 101 -21.50 -9.84 0.38
N ARG A 102 -21.58 -11.05 -0.19
CA ARG A 102 -21.46 -11.25 -1.65
C ARG A 102 -22.65 -10.71 -2.43
N LEU A 103 -23.85 -10.92 -1.93
CA LEU A 103 -25.06 -10.39 -2.58
C LEU A 103 -25.02 -8.86 -2.65
N VAL A 104 -24.59 -8.20 -1.58
CA VAL A 104 -24.37 -6.74 -1.55
C VAL A 104 -23.33 -6.32 -2.60
N LEU A 105 -22.25 -7.09 -2.80
CA LEU A 105 -21.25 -6.78 -3.83
C LEU A 105 -21.81 -6.81 -5.25
N PHE A 106 -22.70 -7.75 -5.54
CA PHE A 106 -23.25 -7.95 -6.88
C PHE A 106 -24.61 -7.27 -7.10
N ALA A 107 -25.22 -6.74 -6.04
CA ALA A 107 -26.54 -6.10 -6.10
C ALA A 107 -26.52 -4.90 -7.06
N ASN A 108 -27.58 -4.80 -7.86
CA ASN A 108 -27.87 -3.61 -8.67
C ASN A 108 -28.40 -2.46 -7.78
N THR A 109 -28.60 -1.29 -8.36
CA THR A 109 -29.00 -0.08 -7.62
C THR A 109 -30.34 -0.26 -6.87
N GLN A 110 -31.33 -0.90 -7.49
CA GLN A 110 -32.64 -1.11 -6.85
C GLN A 110 -32.57 -2.13 -5.71
N GLN A 111 -31.84 -3.22 -5.91
CA GLN A 111 -31.62 -4.24 -4.89
C GLN A 111 -30.87 -3.67 -3.69
N LEU A 112 -29.86 -2.81 -3.95
CA LEU A 112 -29.11 -2.16 -2.88
C LEU A 112 -30.00 -1.20 -2.08
N LYS A 113 -30.85 -0.40 -2.75
CA LYS A 113 -31.85 0.45 -2.08
C LYS A 113 -32.79 -0.35 -1.20
N SER A 114 -33.32 -1.47 -1.70
CA SER A 114 -34.16 -2.38 -0.93
C SER A 114 -33.45 -2.93 0.32
N ILE A 115 -32.18 -3.33 0.20
CA ILE A 115 -31.39 -3.78 1.35
C ILE A 115 -31.20 -2.65 2.38
N PHE A 116 -30.95 -1.41 1.93
CA PHE A 116 -30.86 -0.25 2.81
C PHE A 116 -32.17 0.00 3.56
N GLU A 117 -33.29 -0.05 2.85
CA GLU A 117 -34.61 0.15 3.46
C GLU A 117 -34.92 -0.93 4.49
N ASN A 118 -34.59 -2.20 4.21
CA ASN A 118 -34.81 -3.32 5.14
C ASN A 118 -33.89 -3.23 6.38
N PHE A 119 -32.75 -2.53 6.29
CA PHE A 119 -31.84 -2.29 7.40
C PHE A 119 -32.17 -1.01 8.19
N SER A 120 -33.04 -0.14 7.68
CA SER A 120 -33.45 1.11 8.34
C SER A 120 -33.93 0.86 9.77
N ASN A 121 -33.56 1.73 10.69
CA ASN A 121 -33.75 1.64 12.14
C ASN A 121 -33.04 0.46 12.84
N HIS A 122 -32.19 -0.26 12.14
CA HIS A 122 -31.43 -1.39 12.67
C HIS A 122 -29.91 -1.25 12.46
N PHE A 123 -29.45 -0.20 11.77
CA PHE A 123 -28.02 -0.01 11.43
C PHE A 123 -27.14 -0.01 12.67
N VAL A 124 -27.56 0.60 13.78
CA VAL A 124 -26.83 0.57 15.05
C VAL A 124 -26.64 -0.88 15.52
N SER A 125 -27.73 -1.66 15.65
CA SER A 125 -27.65 -3.06 16.09
C SER A 125 -26.76 -3.91 15.18
N LEU A 126 -26.80 -3.66 13.86
CA LEU A 126 -25.98 -4.37 12.87
C LEU A 126 -24.51 -3.98 12.98
N ALA A 127 -24.17 -2.70 13.22
CA ALA A 127 -22.79 -2.24 13.37
C ALA A 127 -22.11 -2.85 14.61
N PHE A 128 -22.87 -3.05 15.70
CA PHE A 128 -22.37 -3.67 16.92
C PHE A 128 -22.32 -5.21 16.84
N HIS A 129 -22.91 -5.80 15.79
CA HIS A 129 -22.98 -7.25 15.66
C HIS A 129 -21.73 -7.82 14.95
N LYS A 130 -21.21 -8.93 15.49
CA LYS A 130 -19.97 -9.60 15.05
C LYS A 130 -19.90 -9.95 13.56
N TYR A 131 -21.01 -10.33 12.95
CA TYR A 131 -21.07 -10.77 11.55
C TYR A 131 -21.67 -9.69 10.64
N ALA A 132 -22.73 -9.02 11.10
CA ALA A 132 -23.41 -8.02 10.30
C ALA A 132 -22.54 -6.77 10.04
N SER A 133 -21.63 -6.43 10.94
CA SER A 133 -20.69 -5.31 10.73
C SER A 133 -19.88 -5.44 9.43
N HIS A 134 -19.52 -6.66 9.01
CA HIS A 134 -18.80 -6.88 7.75
C HIS A 134 -19.68 -6.67 6.52
N VAL A 135 -20.95 -7.03 6.61
CA VAL A 135 -21.92 -6.75 5.55
C VAL A 135 -22.13 -5.24 5.42
N LEU A 136 -22.21 -4.51 6.55
CA LEU A 136 -22.28 -3.05 6.54
C LEU A 136 -21.02 -2.40 5.94
N GLU A 137 -19.82 -2.88 6.25
CA GLU A 137 -18.59 -2.37 5.63
C GLU A 137 -18.68 -2.46 4.08
N THR A 138 -19.20 -3.58 3.56
CA THR A 138 -19.36 -3.78 2.13
C THR A 138 -20.48 -2.90 1.55
N LEU A 139 -21.60 -2.76 2.28
CA LEU A 139 -22.72 -1.91 1.90
C LEU A 139 -22.31 -0.45 1.78
N LEU A 140 -21.53 0.06 2.73
CA LEU A 140 -21.01 1.42 2.73
C LEU A 140 -20.18 1.74 1.48
N VAL A 141 -19.28 0.83 1.10
CA VAL A 141 -18.42 1.02 -0.08
C VAL A 141 -19.23 1.01 -1.36
N ARG A 142 -20.18 0.06 -1.47
CA ARG A 142 -21.06 -0.03 -2.65
C ARG A 142 -21.99 1.18 -2.77
N ALA A 143 -22.51 1.67 -1.65
CA ALA A 143 -23.31 2.89 -1.63
C ALA A 143 -22.52 4.11 -2.07
N ALA A 144 -21.29 4.28 -1.58
CA ALA A 144 -20.41 5.37 -1.99
C ALA A 144 -20.14 5.37 -3.50
N ALA A 145 -19.88 4.20 -4.10
CA ALA A 145 -19.70 4.05 -5.54
C ALA A 145 -20.97 4.38 -6.34
N LEU A 146 -22.16 4.04 -5.82
CA LEU A 146 -23.42 4.38 -6.47
C LEU A 146 -23.77 5.86 -6.34
N ILE A 147 -23.50 6.48 -5.20
CA ILE A 147 -23.69 7.92 -5.00
C ILE A 147 -22.80 8.71 -5.96
N GLU A 148 -21.53 8.33 -6.12
CA GLU A 148 -20.65 8.94 -7.12
C GLU A 148 -21.23 8.81 -8.53
N LYS A 149 -21.77 7.64 -8.88
CA LYS A 149 -22.40 7.41 -10.18
C LYS A 149 -23.67 8.26 -10.36
N GLU A 150 -24.50 8.42 -9.33
CA GLU A 150 -25.67 9.31 -9.35
C GLU A 150 -25.27 10.77 -9.56
N ILE A 151 -24.16 11.25 -8.92
CA ILE A 151 -23.63 12.60 -9.11
C ILE A 151 -23.20 12.82 -10.56
N LEU A 152 -22.41 11.89 -11.12
CA LEU A 152 -21.90 11.99 -12.50
C LEU A 152 -23.04 11.99 -13.54
N GLN A 153 -24.05 11.14 -13.34
CA GLN A 153 -25.22 11.09 -14.22
C GLN A 153 -26.07 12.37 -14.14
N THR A 154 -26.22 12.95 -12.94
CA THR A 154 -26.94 14.21 -12.76
C THR A 154 -26.21 15.37 -13.44
N ASP A 155 -24.88 15.34 -13.46
CA ASP A 155 -24.09 16.37 -14.17
C ASP A 155 -24.21 16.20 -15.69
N GLU A 156 -24.25 14.98 -16.22
CA GLU A 156 -24.50 14.73 -17.66
C GLU A 156 -25.89 15.22 -18.08
N ILE A 157 -26.94 14.94 -17.32
CA ILE A 157 -28.32 15.36 -17.61
C ILE A 157 -28.44 16.90 -17.61
N LYS A 158 -27.76 17.64 -16.74
CA LYS A 158 -27.76 19.10 -16.75
C LYS A 158 -27.20 19.74 -18.03
N TYR A 159 -26.39 19.00 -18.78
CA TYR A 159 -25.88 19.44 -20.08
C TYR A 159 -26.83 19.10 -21.25
N GLU A 160 -27.71 18.12 -21.09
CA GLU A 160 -28.70 17.75 -22.09
C GLU A 160 -30.02 18.54 -21.97
N GLU A 161 -30.33 19.16 -20.80
CA GLU A 161 -31.53 19.96 -20.58
C GLU A 161 -31.60 21.30 -21.37
N GLU A 162 -30.56 21.70 -22.11
CA GLU A 162 -30.65 22.88 -23.00
C GLU A 162 -31.43 22.59 -24.30
N ASP A 163 -31.76 21.35 -24.63
CA ASP A 163 -32.48 20.96 -25.87
C ASP A 163 -33.90 20.39 -25.65
N GLY A 164 -34.56 20.74 -24.56
CA GLY A 164 -36.01 20.66 -24.40
C GLY A 164 -36.64 19.25 -24.43
N VAL A 165 -37.26 18.90 -23.30
CA VAL A 165 -38.12 17.75 -22.99
C VAL A 165 -37.39 16.54 -22.39
N VAL A 166 -37.17 16.59 -21.10
CA VAL A 166 -37.01 15.36 -20.31
C VAL A 166 -38.20 15.22 -19.38
N ILE A 167 -39.03 14.22 -19.65
CA ILE A 167 -39.99 13.68 -18.69
C ILE A 167 -39.17 12.78 -17.76
N ALA A 168 -38.59 13.35 -16.72
CA ALA A 168 -38.08 12.55 -15.62
C ALA A 168 -39.28 11.98 -14.89
N ASP A 169 -39.51 10.70 -15.07
CA ASP A 169 -40.41 9.92 -14.20
C ASP A 169 -39.73 9.92 -12.80
N ARG A 170 -40.05 10.95 -12.00
CA ARG A 170 -39.73 10.97 -10.58
C ARG A 170 -40.61 9.93 -9.90
N ASN A 171 -40.19 8.66 -10.02
CA ASN A 171 -40.65 7.67 -9.07
C ASN A 171 -40.26 8.14 -7.66
N ASP A 172 -41.20 8.05 -6.73
CA ASP A 172 -41.11 8.43 -5.31
C ASP A 172 -40.04 7.65 -4.50
N SER A 173 -39.09 6.99 -5.15
CA SER A 173 -38.04 6.22 -4.48
C SER A 173 -36.91 7.14 -4.03
N LYS A 174 -36.56 7.07 -2.75
CA LYS A 174 -35.41 7.80 -2.16
C LYS A 174 -34.13 7.55 -2.96
N THR A 175 -33.30 8.59 -3.05
CA THR A 175 -31.96 8.46 -3.63
C THR A 175 -31.05 7.62 -2.71
N VAL A 176 -29.94 7.08 -3.25
CA VAL A 176 -28.97 6.35 -2.42
C VAL A 176 -28.32 7.31 -1.42
N GLU A 177 -28.13 8.58 -1.78
CA GLU A 177 -27.64 9.63 -0.88
C GLU A 177 -28.57 9.84 0.31
N GLU A 178 -29.89 9.96 0.09
CA GLU A 178 -30.87 10.13 1.17
C GLU A 178 -30.90 8.94 2.12
N LEU A 179 -30.83 7.73 1.60
CA LEU A 179 -30.76 6.51 2.42
C LEU A 179 -29.45 6.45 3.22
N PHE A 180 -28.35 6.83 2.61
CA PHE A 180 -27.04 6.89 3.28
C PHE A 180 -27.04 7.91 4.42
N ILE A 181 -27.57 9.11 4.20
CA ILE A 181 -27.68 10.15 5.23
C ILE A 181 -28.62 9.71 6.36
N ALA A 182 -29.73 9.03 6.06
CA ALA A 182 -30.61 8.47 7.08
C ALA A 182 -29.86 7.47 7.99
N MET A 183 -29.05 6.58 7.42
CA MET A 183 -28.20 5.67 8.18
C MET A 183 -27.16 6.44 9.02
N VAL A 184 -26.51 7.46 8.44
CA VAL A 184 -25.56 8.31 9.15
C VAL A 184 -26.20 8.91 10.39
N ASN A 185 -27.45 9.41 10.28
CA ASN A 185 -28.19 9.99 11.38
C ASN A 185 -28.54 8.98 12.49
N GLU A 186 -28.79 7.70 12.17
CA GLU A 186 -28.98 6.67 13.19
C GLU A 186 -27.76 6.48 14.10
N PHE A 187 -26.54 6.67 13.57
CA PHE A 187 -25.32 6.48 14.35
C PHE A 187 -25.00 7.65 15.28
N LYS A 188 -25.50 8.88 15.02
CA LYS A 188 -25.11 10.12 15.76
C LYS A 188 -25.16 9.95 17.29
N SER A 189 -26.23 9.34 17.82
CA SER A 189 -26.39 9.14 19.27
C SER A 189 -25.46 8.06 19.86
N TYR A 190 -24.79 7.27 19.04
CA TYR A 190 -23.95 6.14 19.47
C TYR A 190 -22.47 6.31 19.15
N LEU A 191 -22.05 7.47 18.63
CA LEU A 191 -20.69 7.69 18.14
C LEU A 191 -19.61 7.37 19.18
N LEU A 192 -19.73 7.86 20.41
CA LEU A 192 -18.77 7.58 21.47
C LEU A 192 -18.67 6.09 21.81
N THR A 193 -19.81 5.40 21.81
CA THR A 193 -19.85 3.95 22.07
C THR A 193 -19.27 3.15 20.88
N MET A 194 -19.42 3.66 19.66
CA MET A 194 -18.83 3.04 18.47
C MET A 194 -17.31 3.15 18.45
N VAL A 195 -16.73 4.23 18.99
CA VAL A 195 -15.29 4.52 18.95
C VAL A 195 -14.46 3.39 19.56
N ASP A 196 -14.86 2.85 20.71
CA ASP A 196 -14.12 1.81 21.44
C ASP A 196 -14.69 0.40 21.31
N HIS A 197 -15.76 0.23 20.51
CA HIS A 197 -16.36 -1.08 20.28
C HIS A 197 -15.63 -1.87 19.19
N GLN A 198 -15.35 -3.16 19.47
CA GLN A 198 -14.52 -4.03 18.62
C GLN A 198 -15.00 -4.23 17.17
N TYR A 199 -16.30 -4.08 16.88
CA TYR A 199 -16.89 -4.22 15.54
C TYR A 199 -17.31 -2.86 14.98
N ALA A 200 -18.07 -2.10 15.75
CA ALA A 200 -18.62 -0.82 15.29
C ALA A 200 -17.53 0.21 14.94
N SER A 201 -16.36 0.17 15.59
CA SER A 201 -15.24 1.06 15.27
C SER A 201 -14.72 0.88 13.84
N HIS A 202 -14.84 -0.29 13.24
CA HIS A 202 -14.46 -0.53 11.84
C HIS A 202 -15.46 0.12 10.88
N VAL A 203 -16.76 0.00 11.16
CA VAL A 203 -17.84 0.64 10.41
C VAL A 203 -17.69 2.17 10.50
N LEU A 204 -17.46 2.70 11.70
CA LEU A 204 -17.29 4.14 11.93
C LEU A 204 -16.10 4.72 11.15
N ARG A 205 -14.94 4.05 11.17
CA ARG A 205 -13.76 4.51 10.42
C ARG A 205 -13.99 4.55 8.91
N LEU A 206 -14.63 3.52 8.39
CA LEU A 206 -14.95 3.46 6.97
C LEU A 206 -15.94 4.57 6.59
N LEU A 207 -16.95 4.80 7.43
CA LEU A 207 -17.93 5.86 7.25
C LEU A 207 -17.28 7.25 7.25
N ILE A 208 -16.40 7.53 8.21
CA ILE A 208 -15.66 8.80 8.27
C ILE A 208 -14.82 9.02 7.00
N LEU A 209 -14.16 7.97 6.48
CA LEU A 209 -13.38 8.08 5.23
C LEU A 209 -14.26 8.39 4.02
N ILE A 210 -15.41 7.75 3.91
CA ILE A 210 -16.37 8.00 2.83
C ILE A 210 -16.91 9.43 2.91
N LEU A 211 -17.36 9.87 4.08
CA LEU A 211 -17.85 11.24 4.29
C LEU A 211 -16.77 12.29 3.99
N ALA A 212 -15.51 11.99 4.25
CA ALA A 212 -14.38 12.86 3.97
C ALA A 212 -13.90 12.82 2.50
N GLY A 213 -14.47 11.97 1.65
CA GLY A 213 -14.01 11.74 0.27
C GLY A 213 -12.54 11.32 0.18
N LYS A 214 -12.10 10.48 1.12
CA LYS A 214 -10.71 10.01 1.19
C LYS A 214 -10.56 8.60 0.64
N GLU A 215 -9.34 8.30 0.18
CA GLU A 215 -8.99 6.97 -0.31
C GLU A 215 -9.30 5.90 0.73
N LEU A 216 -10.03 4.88 0.31
CA LEU A 216 -10.34 3.75 1.15
C LEU A 216 -9.12 2.82 1.27
N PRO A 217 -8.97 2.14 2.41
CA PRO A 217 -7.81 1.28 2.63
C PRO A 217 -7.79 0.14 1.62
N SER A 218 -6.62 -0.05 0.99
CA SER A 218 -6.37 -1.18 0.10
C SER A 218 -6.58 -2.52 0.81
N THR A 219 -7.29 -3.44 0.17
CA THR A 219 -7.46 -4.81 0.66
C THR A 219 -6.19 -5.64 0.55
N THR A 220 -5.27 -5.27 -0.36
CA THR A 220 -4.01 -5.96 -0.62
C THR A 220 -2.91 -5.65 0.38
N VAL A 221 -2.97 -4.51 1.05
CA VAL A 221 -1.98 -4.14 2.08
C VAL A 221 -2.32 -4.85 3.38
N SER A 222 -1.48 -5.81 3.76
CA SER A 222 -1.65 -6.67 4.95
C SER A 222 -1.75 -5.91 6.28
N ASN A 223 -1.38 -4.63 6.31
CA ASN A 223 -1.36 -3.74 7.47
C ASN A 223 -2.52 -2.73 7.49
N SER A 224 -3.57 -2.91 6.71
CA SER A 224 -4.73 -2.04 6.79
C SER A 224 -5.35 -2.12 8.20
N VAL A 225 -5.02 -1.12 9.01
CA VAL A 225 -5.52 -0.92 10.39
C VAL A 225 -7.05 -0.75 10.40
N LEU A 226 -7.63 -0.49 9.25
CA LEU A 226 -9.01 -0.07 9.07
C LEU A 226 -9.99 -1.24 8.88
N ARG A 227 -9.54 -2.44 8.56
CA ARG A 227 -10.42 -3.61 8.40
C ARG A 227 -10.09 -4.76 9.36
N SER A 228 -11.11 -5.47 9.80
CA SER A 228 -10.94 -6.65 10.65
C SER A 228 -10.11 -7.74 9.96
N LYS A 229 -9.13 -8.30 10.66
CA LYS A 229 -8.32 -9.43 10.17
C LYS A 229 -9.14 -10.68 9.83
N LYS A 230 -10.34 -10.82 10.38
CA LYS A 230 -11.24 -11.97 10.15
C LYS A 230 -11.97 -11.91 8.81
N SER A 231 -12.05 -10.75 8.18
CA SER A 231 -12.63 -10.54 6.84
C SER A 231 -11.74 -11.02 5.67
N LYS A 232 -10.66 -11.78 5.92
CA LYS A 232 -9.71 -12.19 4.87
C LYS A 232 -10.33 -13.02 3.73
N ILE A 233 -11.41 -13.75 4.00
CA ILE A 233 -12.07 -14.59 2.98
C ILE A 233 -12.92 -13.70 2.06
N ALA A 234 -13.67 -12.76 2.62
CA ALA A 234 -14.41 -11.77 1.87
C ALA A 234 -13.47 -10.87 1.03
N ARG A 235 -12.30 -10.50 1.56
CA ARG A 235 -11.26 -9.76 0.82
C ARG A 235 -10.84 -10.45 -0.47
N LYS A 236 -10.57 -11.77 -0.42
CA LYS A 236 -10.17 -12.54 -1.61
C LYS A 236 -11.21 -12.53 -2.72
N MET A 237 -12.46 -12.36 -2.37
CA MET A 237 -13.58 -12.32 -3.31
C MET A 237 -13.83 -10.95 -3.89
N ILE A 238 -13.61 -9.90 -3.09
CA ILE A 238 -13.60 -8.51 -3.50
C ILE A 238 -12.43 -8.25 -4.44
N GLU A 239 -11.26 -8.84 -4.17
CA GLU A 239 -10.06 -8.77 -5.02
C GLU A 239 -10.29 -9.25 -6.47
N ILE A 240 -11.27 -10.10 -6.71
CA ILE A 240 -11.50 -10.68 -8.04
C ILE A 240 -12.32 -9.78 -8.97
N LYS A 241 -13.18 -8.90 -8.45
CA LYS A 241 -14.07 -8.09 -9.30
C LYS A 241 -14.11 -6.58 -9.04
N ASP A 242 -13.94 -6.12 -7.80
CA ASP A 242 -14.14 -4.72 -7.43
C ASP A 242 -12.91 -4.10 -6.74
N ASN A 243 -11.71 -4.48 -7.20
CA ASN A 243 -10.46 -3.90 -6.70
C ASN A 243 -10.40 -2.37 -6.85
N GLU A 244 -11.13 -1.84 -7.80
CA GLU A 244 -11.16 -0.42 -8.11
C GLU A 244 -11.91 0.39 -7.05
N ASP A 245 -13.01 -0.13 -6.52
CA ASP A 245 -13.82 0.62 -5.54
C ASP A 245 -13.20 0.70 -4.15
N PHE A 246 -12.43 -0.30 -3.72
CA PHE A 246 -11.82 -0.32 -2.39
C PHE A 246 -10.46 0.38 -2.27
N ASN A 247 -9.89 0.84 -3.37
CA ASN A 247 -8.54 1.43 -3.41
C ASN A 247 -8.55 2.86 -3.94
N ARG A 248 -9.70 3.53 -3.93
CA ARG A 248 -9.83 4.88 -4.46
C ARG A 248 -10.61 5.80 -3.53
N ALA A 249 -10.50 7.08 -3.76
CA ALA A 249 -11.37 8.10 -3.21
C ALA A 249 -12.60 8.23 -4.10
N PHE A 250 -13.77 8.41 -3.48
CA PHE A 250 -15.02 8.71 -4.19
C PHE A 250 -15.27 10.20 -4.29
N GLN A 251 -15.90 10.63 -5.36
CA GLN A 251 -16.54 11.95 -5.40
C GLN A 251 -17.78 11.90 -4.51
N THR A 252 -17.88 12.84 -3.60
CA THR A 252 -18.94 12.88 -2.60
C THR A 252 -19.74 14.17 -2.71
N PRO A 253 -21.06 14.14 -2.43
CA PRO A 253 -21.89 15.33 -2.42
C PRO A 253 -21.47 16.28 -1.28
N SER A 254 -21.87 17.55 -1.40
CA SER A 254 -21.57 18.56 -0.37
C SER A 254 -22.20 18.24 0.99
N SER A 255 -23.34 17.57 1.01
CA SER A 255 -24.03 17.07 2.20
C SER A 255 -23.13 16.20 3.09
N PHE A 256 -22.28 15.38 2.50
CA PHE A 256 -21.34 14.52 3.25
C PHE A 256 -20.35 15.33 4.10
N LYS A 257 -19.91 16.47 3.60
CA LYS A 257 -19.01 17.34 4.35
C LYS A 257 -19.69 18.00 5.54
N ASP A 258 -20.97 18.31 5.42
CA ASP A 258 -21.76 18.85 6.52
C ASP A 258 -22.04 17.77 7.56
N GLU A 259 -22.40 16.56 7.14
CA GLU A 259 -22.55 15.41 8.03
C GLU A 259 -21.24 15.06 8.77
N LEU A 260 -20.08 15.13 8.10
CA LEU A 260 -18.78 14.91 8.74
C LEU A 260 -18.51 15.98 9.82
N ARG A 261 -18.90 17.24 9.57
CA ARG A 261 -18.78 18.31 10.56
C ARG A 261 -19.64 18.03 11.79
N ASP A 262 -20.88 17.65 11.57
CA ASP A 262 -21.81 17.27 12.65
C ASP A 262 -21.26 16.11 13.47
N TYR A 263 -20.75 15.07 12.81
CA TYR A 263 -20.12 13.92 13.47
C TYR A 263 -18.97 14.31 14.39
N PHE A 264 -18.10 15.21 13.92
CA PHE A 264 -16.96 15.65 14.73
C PHE A 264 -17.40 16.56 15.88
N GLN A 265 -18.45 17.37 15.67
CA GLN A 265 -19.04 18.18 16.75
C GLN A 265 -19.71 17.29 17.80
N ASP A 266 -20.53 16.33 17.39
CA ASP A 266 -21.19 15.39 18.31
C ASP A 266 -20.17 14.55 19.07
N LEU A 267 -19.11 14.08 18.39
CA LEU A 267 -18.03 13.33 19.01
C LEU A 267 -17.26 14.14 20.06
N THR A 268 -17.05 15.45 19.82
CA THR A 268 -16.29 16.31 20.74
C THR A 268 -17.11 16.91 21.86
N LYS A 269 -18.41 16.98 21.69
CA LYS A 269 -19.35 17.67 22.62
C LYS A 269 -19.27 17.13 24.04
N ASP A 270 -19.22 15.81 24.19
CA ASP A 270 -19.25 15.11 25.49
C ASP A 270 -17.87 14.56 25.91
N LEU A 271 -16.80 14.95 25.18
CA LEU A 271 -15.44 14.55 25.50
C LEU A 271 -14.71 15.60 26.36
N ASP A 272 -14.21 15.19 27.50
CA ASP A 272 -13.20 15.95 28.25
C ASP A 272 -11.77 15.53 27.83
N THR A 273 -10.78 16.29 28.26
CA THR A 273 -9.35 16.02 27.99
C THR A 273 -8.93 14.64 28.46
N LYS A 274 -9.43 14.19 29.63
CA LYS A 274 -9.06 12.89 30.19
C LYS A 274 -9.58 11.76 29.31
N LYS A 275 -10.86 11.80 28.95
CA LYS A 275 -11.49 10.77 28.11
C LYS A 275 -10.90 10.75 26.70
N ALA A 276 -10.62 11.93 26.11
CA ALA A 276 -9.99 12.03 24.79
C ALA A 276 -8.58 11.39 24.80
N ARG A 277 -7.80 11.62 25.84
CA ARG A 277 -6.48 10.98 26.05
C ARG A 277 -6.60 9.47 26.26
N GLU A 278 -7.55 8.99 27.07
CA GLU A 278 -7.84 7.57 27.27
C GLU A 278 -8.16 6.86 25.94
N LEU A 279 -9.06 7.44 25.14
CA LEU A 279 -9.43 6.89 23.82
C LEU A 279 -8.23 6.87 22.85
N SER A 280 -7.36 7.87 22.91
CA SER A 280 -6.17 7.95 22.03
C SER A 280 -5.17 6.83 22.27
N ILE A 281 -5.10 6.28 23.47
CA ILE A 281 -4.23 5.16 23.85
C ILE A 281 -4.98 3.83 23.98
N HIS A 282 -6.29 3.83 23.79
CA HIS A 282 -7.08 2.61 23.84
C HIS A 282 -6.87 1.77 22.57
N LYS A 283 -6.62 0.46 22.73
CA LYS A 283 -6.24 -0.44 21.61
C LYS A 283 -7.22 -0.43 20.41
N ILE A 284 -8.52 -0.27 20.68
CA ILE A 284 -9.58 -0.25 19.65
C ILE A 284 -9.87 1.17 19.20
N ALA A 285 -9.96 2.11 20.12
CA ALA A 285 -10.36 3.49 19.83
C ALA A 285 -9.25 4.31 19.15
N SER A 286 -7.97 4.03 19.47
CA SER A 286 -6.83 4.79 18.96
C SER A 286 -6.85 4.99 17.42
N PRO A 287 -7.14 3.98 16.59
CA PRO A 287 -7.25 4.18 15.14
C PRO A 287 -8.39 5.12 14.70
N VAL A 288 -9.48 5.21 15.46
CA VAL A 288 -10.56 6.19 15.20
C VAL A 288 -10.06 7.60 15.54
N MET A 289 -9.42 7.77 16.70
CA MET A 289 -8.88 9.06 17.15
C MET A 289 -7.79 9.57 16.20
N GLN A 290 -6.92 8.69 15.68
CA GLN A 290 -5.94 9.01 14.65
C GLN A 290 -6.62 9.59 13.40
N LEU A 291 -7.68 8.92 12.93
CA LEU A 291 -8.41 9.33 11.74
C LEU A 291 -9.14 10.66 11.95
N VAL A 292 -9.76 10.88 13.10
CA VAL A 292 -10.42 12.14 13.45
C VAL A 292 -9.42 13.29 13.40
N ILE A 293 -8.27 13.18 14.07
CA ILE A 293 -7.21 14.20 14.05
C ILE A 293 -6.71 14.47 12.62
N GLN A 294 -6.58 13.42 11.84
CA GLN A 294 -6.13 13.53 10.44
C GLN A 294 -7.10 14.33 9.59
N LEU A 295 -8.40 14.18 9.83
CA LEU A 295 -9.45 14.70 8.97
C LEU A 295 -10.17 15.94 9.54
N GLU A 296 -10.05 16.22 10.84
CA GLU A 296 -10.78 17.34 11.47
C GLU A 296 -10.56 18.68 10.75
N GLY A 297 -9.37 18.91 10.22
CA GLY A 297 -9.07 20.13 9.50
C GLY A 297 -9.80 20.36 8.19
N LEU A 298 -10.53 19.37 7.68
CA LEU A 298 -11.39 19.52 6.52
C LEU A 298 -12.67 20.30 6.88
N VAL A 299 -13.15 20.16 8.11
CA VAL A 299 -14.45 20.66 8.59
C VAL A 299 -14.36 21.54 9.82
N ASP A 300 -13.34 21.38 10.66
CA ASP A 300 -13.06 22.17 11.86
C ASP A 300 -11.73 22.91 11.74
N ARG A 301 -11.81 24.26 11.61
CA ARG A 301 -10.63 25.14 11.54
C ARG A 301 -9.94 25.32 12.90
N GLU A 302 -10.70 25.22 13.98
CA GLU A 302 -10.20 25.41 15.35
C GLU A 302 -9.42 24.18 15.85
N ARG A 303 -9.58 23.03 15.21
CA ARG A 303 -8.90 21.78 15.61
C ARG A 303 -9.28 21.38 17.04
N THR A 304 -10.55 21.29 17.31
CA THR A 304 -11.11 21.04 18.64
C THR A 304 -10.60 19.72 19.24
N MET A 305 -10.57 18.63 18.44
CA MET A 305 -10.07 17.33 18.90
C MET A 305 -8.58 17.39 19.26
N TRP A 306 -7.76 18.05 18.43
CA TRP A 306 -6.36 18.27 18.75
C TRP A 306 -6.18 18.97 20.10
N HIS A 307 -6.95 20.03 20.33
CA HIS A 307 -6.85 20.82 21.55
C HIS A 307 -7.52 20.20 22.79
N LEU A 308 -8.35 19.17 22.61
CA LEU A 308 -8.79 18.30 23.71
C LEU A 308 -7.67 17.37 24.18
N ILE A 309 -6.80 16.93 23.28
CA ILE A 309 -5.73 15.96 23.62
C ILE A 309 -4.46 16.69 24.05
N PHE A 310 -4.06 17.75 23.31
CA PHE A 310 -2.84 18.54 23.56
C PHE A 310 -3.19 19.96 23.97
N ALA A 311 -2.33 20.57 24.81
CA ALA A 311 -2.56 21.93 25.28
C ALA A 311 -2.61 22.96 24.15
N LYS A 312 -3.39 24.01 24.33
CA LYS A 312 -3.46 25.15 23.41
C LYS A 312 -2.11 25.89 23.43
N GLN A 313 -1.50 26.02 22.27
CA GLN A 313 -0.33 26.84 21.87
C GLN A 313 0.44 27.62 22.97
N SER A 314 0.66 27.04 24.12
CA SER A 314 1.57 27.60 25.14
C SER A 314 2.99 27.13 24.81
N ASP A 315 3.96 28.04 24.82
CA ASP A 315 5.39 27.71 24.74
C ASP A 315 5.94 27.21 26.07
N GLU A 316 5.12 27.18 27.11
CA GLU A 316 5.46 26.66 28.41
C GLU A 316 5.07 25.17 28.51
N LYS A 317 5.84 24.42 29.30
CA LYS A 317 5.55 23.02 29.60
C LYS A 317 4.33 22.94 30.52
N ASP A 318 3.35 22.16 30.12
CA ASP A 318 2.21 21.77 30.95
C ASP A 318 2.51 20.40 31.56
N SER A 319 2.34 20.23 32.88
CA SER A 319 2.68 18.99 33.57
C SER A 319 1.84 17.79 33.13
N ASP A 320 0.56 18.01 32.84
CA ASP A 320 -0.37 16.96 32.45
C ASP A 320 -0.16 16.55 30.99
N GLU A 321 0.19 17.54 30.13
CA GLU A 321 0.59 17.27 28.77
C GLU A 321 1.95 16.52 28.74
N GLU A 322 2.92 16.93 29.55
CA GLU A 322 4.24 16.27 29.65
C GLU A 322 4.07 14.81 30.06
N ALA A 323 3.27 14.53 31.07
CA ALA A 323 2.99 13.17 31.53
C ALA A 323 2.33 12.33 30.45
N PHE A 324 1.38 12.90 29.71
CA PHE A 324 0.72 12.22 28.59
C PHE A 324 1.67 11.97 27.42
N VAL A 325 2.47 12.97 27.03
CA VAL A 325 3.47 12.78 25.95
C VAL A 325 4.52 11.74 26.34
N GLU A 326 4.98 11.70 27.61
CA GLU A 326 5.89 10.64 28.08
C GLU A 326 5.25 9.25 27.98
N TYR A 327 3.96 9.15 28.28
CA TYR A 327 3.21 7.91 28.07
C TYR A 327 3.20 7.52 26.58
N LEU A 328 2.86 8.45 25.67
CA LEU A 328 2.86 8.23 24.22
C LEU A 328 4.24 7.79 23.69
N LEU A 329 5.33 8.28 24.29
CA LEU A 329 6.70 7.91 23.93
C LEU A 329 7.13 6.53 24.44
N SER A 330 6.38 5.92 25.35
CA SER A 330 6.78 4.71 26.08
C SER A 330 5.85 3.52 25.83
N ASP A 331 4.55 3.78 25.64
CA ASP A 331 3.55 2.74 25.43
C ASP A 331 3.45 2.34 23.95
N PRO A 332 3.33 1.05 23.60
CA PRO A 332 3.22 0.61 22.22
C PRO A 332 2.01 1.18 21.46
N VAL A 333 0.82 1.25 22.10
CA VAL A 333 -0.38 1.81 21.46
C VAL A 333 -0.26 3.33 21.36
N GLY A 334 0.18 3.97 22.43
CA GLY A 334 0.44 5.40 22.47
C GLY A 334 1.47 5.84 21.43
N SER A 335 2.55 5.08 21.25
CA SER A 335 3.57 5.41 20.21
C SER A 335 3.04 5.28 18.80
N HIS A 336 2.19 4.28 18.52
CA HIS A 336 1.52 4.17 17.21
C HIS A 336 0.54 5.32 16.95
N PHE A 337 -0.22 5.71 17.97
CA PHE A 337 -1.06 6.89 17.87
C PHE A 337 -0.23 8.13 17.53
N PHE A 338 0.84 8.37 18.30
CA PHE A 338 1.67 9.56 18.13
C PHE A 338 2.41 9.57 16.79
N GLU A 339 2.96 8.43 16.38
CA GLU A 339 3.56 8.27 15.04
C GLU A 339 2.56 8.61 13.93
N ALA A 340 1.33 8.09 14.01
CA ALA A 340 0.30 8.29 13.00
C ALA A 340 -0.09 9.77 12.87
N ILE A 341 -0.28 10.49 13.99
CA ILE A 341 -0.62 11.92 13.94
C ILE A 341 0.55 12.79 13.47
N ILE A 342 1.80 12.42 13.76
CA ILE A 342 2.98 13.13 13.23
C ILE A 342 3.06 12.95 11.72
N LYS A 343 2.90 11.73 11.20
CA LYS A 343 2.94 11.43 9.76
C LYS A 343 1.78 12.05 8.99
N SER A 344 0.67 12.31 9.64
CA SER A 344 -0.54 12.82 9.00
C SER A 344 -0.32 14.18 8.33
N ASP A 345 -0.82 14.34 7.10
CA ASP A 345 -0.84 15.62 6.41
C ASP A 345 -1.94 16.55 6.95
N GLY A 346 -2.90 16.00 7.70
CA GLY A 346 -3.91 16.75 8.40
C GLY A 346 -3.40 17.51 9.63
N SER A 347 -2.31 17.06 10.24
CA SER A 347 -1.71 17.72 11.40
C SER A 347 -0.94 18.97 11.00
N ARG A 348 -1.16 20.07 11.72
CA ARG A 348 -0.43 21.33 11.47
C ARG A 348 1.05 21.17 11.86
N PRO A 349 2.02 21.47 10.98
CA PRO A 349 3.45 21.37 11.30
C PRO A 349 3.86 22.09 12.57
N GLN A 350 3.27 23.26 12.85
CA GLN A 350 3.55 24.06 14.05
C GLN A 350 3.22 23.34 15.36
N TYR A 351 2.19 22.50 15.36
CA TYR A 351 1.80 21.70 16.53
C TYR A 351 2.82 20.61 16.82
N ILE A 352 3.27 19.93 15.76
CA ILE A 352 4.30 18.89 15.88
C ILE A 352 5.64 19.50 16.30
N GLU A 353 6.03 20.65 15.73
CA GLU A 353 7.24 21.38 16.12
C GLU A 353 7.22 21.80 17.57
N ARG A 354 6.07 22.26 18.08
CA ARG A 354 5.89 22.61 19.49
C ARG A 354 6.13 21.40 20.40
N LEU A 355 5.45 20.28 20.14
CA LEU A 355 5.60 19.05 20.94
C LEU A 355 7.05 18.53 20.89
N TYR A 356 7.69 18.56 19.72
CA TYR A 356 9.09 18.18 19.56
C TYR A 356 10.00 19.08 20.42
N ARG A 357 9.88 20.39 20.29
CA ARG A 357 10.74 21.36 21.02
C ARG A 357 10.58 21.24 22.53
N LEU A 358 9.35 21.10 23.02
CA LEU A 358 9.08 21.06 24.47
C LEU A 358 9.44 19.71 25.11
N TYR A 359 9.20 18.59 24.44
CA TYR A 359 9.21 17.27 25.09
C TYR A 359 10.20 16.27 24.50
N MET A 360 10.75 16.48 23.30
CA MET A 360 11.55 15.47 22.61
C MET A 360 12.96 15.89 22.24
N LYS A 361 13.21 17.18 21.99
CA LYS A 361 14.47 17.72 21.44
C LYS A 361 15.70 17.30 22.24
N GLU A 362 15.64 17.38 23.57
CA GLU A 362 16.78 17.06 24.45
C GLU A 362 17.01 15.54 24.64
N ARG A 363 16.18 14.69 24.09
CA ARG A 363 16.20 13.22 24.31
C ARG A 363 16.14 12.40 23.03
N VAL A 364 16.49 12.99 21.90
CA VAL A 364 16.45 12.35 20.58
C VAL A 364 17.15 10.98 20.60
N LEU A 365 18.39 10.92 21.06
CA LEU A 365 19.16 9.68 21.09
C LEU A 365 18.56 8.64 22.04
N ARG A 366 18.02 9.07 23.21
CA ARG A 366 17.33 8.16 24.13
C ARG A 366 16.06 7.57 23.52
N LEU A 367 15.34 8.35 22.73
CA LEU A 367 14.15 7.88 22.00
C LEU A 367 14.55 6.94 20.85
N ALA A 368 15.57 7.24 20.09
CA ALA A 368 16.09 6.38 19.02
C ALA A 368 16.53 4.99 19.54
N ARG A 369 16.99 4.90 20.78
CA ARG A 369 17.35 3.62 21.43
C ARG A 369 16.13 2.78 21.86
N ARG A 370 14.92 3.36 21.93
CA ARG A 370 13.69 2.62 22.24
C ARG A 370 13.14 1.97 20.96
N SER A 371 13.65 0.80 20.62
CA SER A 371 13.39 0.09 19.36
C SER A 371 11.93 -0.28 19.09
N THR A 372 11.08 -0.33 20.13
CA THR A 372 9.66 -0.72 20.02
C THR A 372 8.69 0.46 20.07
N THR A 373 9.15 1.66 20.40
CA THR A 373 8.29 2.83 20.61
C THR A 373 8.93 4.11 20.05
N GLY A 374 9.88 4.71 20.76
CA GLY A 374 10.46 6.02 20.45
C GLY A 374 11.11 6.11 19.08
N VAL A 375 11.68 5.02 18.57
CA VAL A 375 12.35 4.99 17.25
C VAL A 375 11.39 5.35 16.11
N TYR A 376 10.13 4.89 16.17
CA TYR A 376 9.13 5.18 15.13
C TYR A 376 8.73 6.65 15.11
N ILE A 377 8.71 7.27 16.30
CA ILE A 377 8.45 8.70 16.44
C ILE A 377 9.59 9.52 15.84
N ILE A 378 10.85 9.16 16.13
CA ILE A 378 12.02 9.82 15.51
C ILE A 378 11.97 9.67 13.99
N GLN A 379 11.67 8.47 13.48
CA GLN A 379 11.50 8.25 12.03
C GLN A 379 10.42 9.15 11.41
N ALA A 380 9.30 9.37 12.09
CA ALA A 380 8.24 10.26 11.62
C ALA A 380 8.67 11.73 11.62
N LEU A 381 9.39 12.17 12.66
CA LEU A 381 9.89 13.55 12.81
C LEU A 381 10.89 13.91 11.72
N LEU A 382 11.74 12.98 11.25
CA LEU A 382 12.72 13.22 10.17
C LEU A 382 12.11 13.75 8.86
N PHE A 383 10.80 13.61 8.66
CA PHE A 383 10.11 14.05 7.44
C PHE A 383 9.10 15.19 7.65
N LYS A 384 8.78 15.49 8.92
CA LYS A 384 7.73 16.49 9.23
C LYS A 384 8.27 17.79 9.79
N LEU A 385 9.43 17.78 10.42
CA LEU A 385 10.01 18.98 11.03
C LEU A 385 10.66 19.91 9.99
N LYS A 386 11.00 21.11 10.41
CA LYS A 386 11.79 22.04 9.62
C LYS A 386 13.22 21.54 9.42
N PRO A 387 13.90 21.93 8.31
CA PRO A 387 15.26 21.46 8.00
C PRO A 387 16.24 21.56 9.16
N VAL A 388 16.28 22.70 9.87
CA VAL A 388 17.18 22.94 11.01
C VAL A 388 16.96 21.94 12.16
N GLU A 389 15.72 21.60 12.47
CA GLU A 389 15.41 20.64 13.54
C GLU A 389 15.74 19.21 13.11
N ILE A 390 15.61 18.90 11.81
CA ILE A 390 15.99 17.60 11.27
C ILE A 390 17.50 17.44 11.27
N GLU A 391 18.25 18.47 10.87
CA GLU A 391 19.71 18.48 10.95
C GLU A 391 20.17 18.24 12.40
N PHE A 392 19.54 18.90 13.38
CA PHE A 392 19.80 18.64 14.79
C PHE A 392 19.56 17.18 15.19
N ILE A 393 18.50 16.54 14.68
CA ILE A 393 18.22 15.11 14.93
C ILE A 393 19.31 14.26 14.28
N LEU A 394 19.70 14.56 13.03
CA LEU A 394 20.74 13.84 12.31
C LEU A 394 22.08 13.94 13.02
N ASP A 395 22.48 15.12 13.52
CA ASP A 395 23.71 15.35 14.29
C ASP A 395 23.77 14.48 15.56
N GLN A 396 22.64 14.17 16.18
CA GLN A 396 22.56 13.31 17.36
C GLN A 396 22.59 11.81 17.01
N ILE A 397 21.97 11.42 15.90
CA ILE A 397 21.78 10.01 15.56
C ILE A 397 22.93 9.44 14.74
N ILE A 398 23.46 10.19 13.77
CA ILE A 398 24.44 9.67 12.83
C ILE A 398 25.70 9.17 13.53
N PRO A 399 26.33 9.88 14.47
CA PRO A 399 27.54 9.39 15.16
C PRO A 399 27.32 8.08 15.93
N GLU A 400 26.09 7.81 16.36
CA GLU A 400 25.71 6.61 17.12
C GLU A 400 25.00 5.55 16.26
N LEU A 401 24.90 5.73 14.94
CA LEU A 401 24.08 4.91 14.07
C LEU A 401 24.50 3.43 14.11
N SER A 402 25.79 3.14 14.11
CA SER A 402 26.31 1.78 14.21
C SER A 402 25.92 1.08 15.52
N ASN A 403 25.78 1.83 16.62
CA ASN A 403 25.35 1.31 17.92
C ASN A 403 23.81 1.13 17.99
N LEU A 404 23.05 1.92 17.23
CA LEU A 404 21.59 1.86 17.20
C LEU A 404 21.05 0.68 16.37
N ILE A 405 21.80 0.20 15.37
CA ILE A 405 21.40 -0.91 14.50
C ILE A 405 21.77 -2.25 15.15
N SER A 406 20.82 -3.19 15.20
CA SER A 406 21.06 -4.60 15.53
C SER A 406 21.02 -5.45 14.27
N ILE A 407 22.07 -6.24 14.02
CA ILE A 407 22.14 -7.13 12.85
C ILE A 407 21.21 -8.31 13.02
N ALA A 408 21.21 -8.93 14.23
CA ALA A 408 20.47 -10.18 14.48
C ALA A 408 18.94 -9.98 14.49
N ASP A 409 18.47 -8.88 15.10
CA ASP A 409 17.06 -8.68 15.39
C ASP A 409 16.36 -7.73 14.41
N ASN A 410 17.01 -7.30 13.31
CA ASN A 410 16.52 -6.25 12.40
C ASN A 410 16.16 -4.91 13.08
N GLN A 411 16.60 -4.72 14.29
CA GLN A 411 16.26 -3.52 15.03
C GLN A 411 16.87 -2.30 14.36
N ASN A 412 16.01 -1.31 14.16
CA ASN A 412 16.38 0.00 13.64
C ASN A 412 16.95 0.03 12.20
N LEU A 413 16.80 -1.03 11.38
CA LEU A 413 17.12 -0.95 9.95
C LEU A 413 16.27 0.11 9.25
N ASP A 414 14.99 0.25 9.63
CA ASP A 414 14.12 1.29 9.12
C ASP A 414 14.61 2.69 9.53
N LEU A 415 15.15 2.83 10.74
CA LEU A 415 15.77 4.09 11.17
C LEU A 415 16.96 4.46 10.27
N ALA A 416 17.85 3.51 10.00
CA ALA A 416 18.98 3.75 9.10
C ALA A 416 18.52 4.17 7.71
N GLN A 417 17.52 3.49 7.14
CA GLN A 417 16.93 3.85 5.86
C GLN A 417 16.36 5.27 5.87
N LYS A 418 15.62 5.64 6.93
CA LYS A 418 15.03 6.98 7.08
C LYS A 418 16.09 8.07 7.28
N VAL A 419 17.17 7.77 7.99
CA VAL A 419 18.34 8.67 8.11
C VAL A 419 18.99 8.92 6.74
N ILE A 420 19.17 7.87 5.94
CA ILE A 420 19.68 7.98 4.56
C ILE A 420 18.76 8.86 3.71
N ASP A 421 17.47 8.59 3.71
CA ASP A 421 16.47 9.36 2.95
C ASP A 421 16.47 10.84 3.39
N ALA A 422 16.53 11.10 4.70
CA ALA A 422 16.60 12.45 5.24
C ALA A 422 17.90 13.18 4.87
N SER A 423 19.03 12.49 4.83
CA SER A 423 20.31 13.03 4.35
C SER A 423 20.26 13.40 2.87
N ILE A 424 19.79 12.49 2.02
CA ILE A 424 19.66 12.71 0.57
C ILE A 424 18.76 13.92 0.28
N SER A 425 17.59 14.00 0.92
CA SER A 425 16.65 15.13 0.73
C SER A 425 17.21 16.49 1.16
N ARG A 426 18.35 16.52 1.87
CA ARG A 426 19.10 17.71 2.32
C ARG A 426 20.44 17.88 1.63
N GLY A 427 20.54 17.48 0.38
CA GLY A 427 21.78 17.63 -0.39
C GLY A 427 22.93 16.78 0.15
N ASN A 428 22.62 15.56 0.62
CA ASN A 428 23.58 14.60 1.17
C ASN A 428 24.23 15.06 2.50
N TYR A 429 23.42 15.62 3.41
CA TYR A 429 23.88 16.08 4.72
C TYR A 429 24.53 14.94 5.51
N LEU A 430 25.78 15.13 5.96
CA LEU A 430 26.60 14.15 6.69
C LEU A 430 26.71 12.76 6.00
N ARG A 431 26.66 12.72 4.67
CA ARG A 431 26.66 11.47 3.90
C ARG A 431 27.87 10.58 4.19
N ASP A 432 29.05 11.15 4.23
CA ASP A 432 30.31 10.39 4.48
C ASP A 432 30.34 9.79 5.89
N GLU A 433 29.81 10.49 6.88
CA GLU A 433 29.70 9.98 8.24
C GLU A 433 28.68 8.80 8.29
N ILE A 434 27.52 8.92 7.60
CA ILE A 434 26.56 7.83 7.48
C ILE A 434 27.23 6.60 6.87
N ILE A 435 27.97 6.76 5.79
CA ILE A 435 28.68 5.66 5.11
C ILE A 435 29.70 5.03 6.06
N SER A 436 30.47 5.84 6.79
CA SER A 436 31.42 5.36 7.80
C SER A 436 30.73 4.49 8.86
N GLN A 437 29.66 4.98 9.46
CA GLN A 437 28.92 4.27 10.50
C GLN A 437 28.30 2.94 9.98
N LEU A 438 27.83 2.91 8.74
CA LEU A 438 27.28 1.72 8.11
C LEU A 438 28.37 0.68 7.81
N PHE A 439 29.56 1.09 7.36
CA PHE A 439 30.70 0.18 7.21
C PHE A 439 31.19 -0.36 8.54
N ILE A 440 31.31 0.49 9.57
CA ILE A 440 31.63 0.05 10.95
C ILE A 440 30.66 -1.03 11.40
N LYS A 441 29.38 -0.92 11.04
CA LYS A 441 28.36 -1.89 11.47
C LYS A 441 28.38 -3.18 10.66
N PHE A 442 28.36 -3.08 9.33
CA PHE A 442 28.11 -4.23 8.45
C PHE A 442 29.36 -4.86 7.87
N ALA A 443 30.50 -4.13 7.85
CA ALA A 443 31.78 -4.62 7.37
C ALA A 443 32.94 -4.06 8.22
N PRO A 444 33.02 -4.36 9.53
CA PRO A 444 33.93 -3.70 10.47
C PRO A 444 35.42 -3.93 10.13
N ASN A 445 35.78 -4.98 9.41
CA ASN A 445 37.12 -5.34 9.03
C ASN A 445 37.51 -4.89 7.62
N TYR A 446 36.63 -4.14 6.94
CA TYR A 446 36.87 -3.71 5.55
C TYR A 446 37.28 -2.26 5.48
N ASP A 447 38.46 -2.02 4.88
CA ASP A 447 38.93 -0.67 4.56
C ASP A 447 38.32 -0.22 3.21
N TYR A 448 37.27 0.60 3.29
CA TYR A 448 36.56 1.14 2.13
C TYR A 448 37.27 2.36 1.50
N SER A 449 38.35 2.88 2.12
CA SER A 449 39.08 4.03 1.61
C SER A 449 39.87 3.68 0.37
N THR A 450 40.32 2.42 0.27
CA THR A 450 41.08 1.91 -0.87
C THR A 450 40.36 0.72 -1.49
N PRO A 451 40.10 0.70 -2.81
CA PRO A 451 39.50 -0.45 -3.47
C PRO A 451 40.43 -1.67 -3.34
N GLN A 452 40.18 -2.50 -2.35
CA GLN A 452 40.90 -3.76 -2.14
C GLN A 452 40.28 -4.87 -2.97
N THR A 453 41.09 -5.59 -3.73
CA THR A 453 40.61 -6.64 -4.64
C THR A 453 40.54 -8.03 -4.01
N ASP A 454 41.05 -8.23 -2.80
CA ASP A 454 41.29 -9.57 -2.22
C ASP A 454 40.78 -9.79 -0.79
N THR A 455 40.05 -8.84 -0.20
CA THR A 455 39.51 -9.00 1.15
C THR A 455 38.15 -9.66 1.13
N SER A 456 38.03 -10.83 1.80
CA SER A 456 36.73 -11.41 2.14
C SER A 456 36.05 -10.53 3.19
N THR A 457 34.82 -10.10 2.94
CA THR A 457 34.02 -9.34 3.89
C THR A 457 32.76 -10.15 4.20
N GLU A 458 32.22 -9.99 5.38
CA GLU A 458 30.92 -10.58 5.77
C GLU A 458 29.74 -9.64 5.51
N PHE A 459 29.92 -8.63 4.68
CA PHE A 459 28.97 -7.56 4.46
C PHE A 459 27.57 -8.08 4.05
N ILE A 460 27.50 -8.90 3.00
CA ILE A 460 26.23 -9.47 2.54
C ILE A 460 25.59 -10.37 3.61
N GLU A 461 26.39 -11.21 4.29
CA GLU A 461 25.87 -12.05 5.37
C GLU A 461 25.31 -11.20 6.52
N ASN A 462 26.00 -10.13 6.91
CA ASN A 462 25.53 -9.24 7.97
C ASN A 462 24.27 -8.44 7.57
N VAL A 463 24.12 -8.06 6.31
CA VAL A 463 22.93 -7.36 5.83
C VAL A 463 21.77 -8.32 5.57
N LEU A 464 21.98 -9.39 4.80
CA LEU A 464 20.92 -10.27 4.31
C LEU A 464 20.62 -11.45 5.24
N GLN A 465 21.53 -11.81 6.18
CA GLN A 465 21.40 -12.98 7.07
C GLN A 465 21.14 -14.28 6.28
N LEU A 466 22.00 -14.57 5.30
CA LEU A 466 21.84 -15.67 4.35
C LEU A 466 21.76 -17.06 5.00
N THR A 467 22.38 -17.25 6.16
CA THR A 467 22.34 -18.50 6.91
C THR A 467 20.96 -18.80 7.49
N GLY A 468 20.19 -17.76 7.81
CA GLY A 468 18.82 -17.86 8.32
C GLY A 468 17.73 -17.69 7.26
N SER A 469 18.12 -17.54 5.99
CA SER A 469 17.22 -17.25 4.87
C SER A 469 16.53 -18.49 4.29
N THR A 470 15.53 -18.27 3.44
CA THR A 470 14.88 -19.32 2.63
C THR A 470 15.73 -19.77 1.42
N LEU A 471 16.93 -19.22 1.28
CA LEU A 471 17.86 -19.52 0.19
C LEU A 471 18.21 -21.03 0.16
N GLY A 472 18.01 -21.64 -1.00
CA GLY A 472 18.23 -23.07 -1.19
C GLY A 472 17.12 -23.97 -0.61
N ASN A 473 16.02 -23.41 -0.12
CA ASN A 473 14.88 -24.17 0.33
C ASN A 473 14.13 -24.78 -0.87
N THR A 474 14.18 -26.12 -0.99
CA THR A 474 13.54 -26.87 -2.09
C THR A 474 12.03 -27.08 -1.88
N ARG A 475 11.48 -26.66 -0.74
CA ARG A 475 10.06 -26.86 -0.38
C ARG A 475 9.11 -25.83 -0.97
N GLY A 476 9.60 -24.89 -1.78
CA GLY A 476 8.78 -23.85 -2.39
C GLY A 476 8.26 -22.80 -1.43
N ASP A 477 8.92 -22.60 -0.29
CA ASP A 477 8.57 -21.54 0.64
C ASP A 477 8.84 -20.18 -0.02
N TRP A 478 7.86 -19.28 0.12
CA TRP A 478 7.96 -17.93 -0.38
C TRP A 478 8.95 -17.10 0.45
N PRO A 479 9.66 -16.15 -0.17
CA PRO A 479 10.52 -15.24 0.56
C PRO A 479 9.78 -14.55 1.70
N THR A 480 10.43 -14.47 2.86
CA THR A 480 9.83 -13.83 4.04
C THR A 480 9.77 -12.31 3.90
N ALA A 481 8.90 -11.66 4.67
CA ALA A 481 8.85 -10.20 4.72
C ALA A 481 10.17 -9.59 5.22
N GLU A 482 10.87 -10.31 6.10
CA GLU A 482 12.17 -9.92 6.63
C GLU A 482 13.26 -9.94 5.54
N GLU A 483 13.34 -11.02 4.76
CA GLU A 483 14.28 -11.10 3.63
C GLU A 483 14.07 -9.97 2.63
N ARG A 484 12.80 -9.65 2.32
CA ARG A 484 12.47 -8.51 1.46
C ARG A 484 12.94 -7.19 2.04
N LYS A 485 12.70 -6.97 3.33
CA LYS A 485 13.14 -5.75 4.03
C LYS A 485 14.66 -5.59 3.98
N ARG A 486 15.42 -6.67 4.24
CA ARG A 486 16.88 -6.67 4.22
C ARG A 486 17.44 -6.49 2.81
N ALA A 487 16.83 -7.08 1.80
CA ALA A 487 17.21 -6.90 0.41
C ALA A 487 17.01 -5.44 -0.03
N LEU A 488 15.83 -4.85 0.23
CA LEU A 488 15.57 -3.44 -0.06
C LEU A 488 16.54 -2.50 0.67
N PHE A 489 16.92 -2.85 1.89
CA PHE A 489 17.92 -2.06 2.62
C PHE A 489 19.31 -2.13 1.94
N LEU A 490 19.75 -3.31 1.51
CA LEU A 490 21.03 -3.45 0.77
C LEU A 490 20.98 -2.72 -0.59
N GLU A 491 19.87 -2.80 -1.30
CA GLU A 491 19.66 -2.03 -2.54
C GLU A 491 19.80 -0.52 -2.28
N LYS A 492 19.21 -0.04 -1.18
CA LYS A 492 19.33 1.36 -0.77
C LYS A 492 20.77 1.77 -0.42
N LEU A 493 21.55 0.89 0.19
CA LEU A 493 22.98 1.13 0.44
C LEU A 493 23.77 1.25 -0.88
N MET A 494 23.48 0.38 -1.85
CA MET A 494 24.11 0.42 -3.17
C MET A 494 23.75 1.69 -3.96
N GLU A 495 22.51 2.19 -3.82
CA GLU A 495 22.09 3.48 -4.37
C GLU A 495 22.77 4.66 -3.68
N LEU A 496 23.01 4.57 -2.37
CA LEU A 496 23.63 5.62 -1.60
C LEU A 496 25.07 5.89 -2.06
N ASP A 497 25.89 4.83 -2.24
CA ASP A 497 27.30 4.98 -2.59
C ASP A 497 27.89 3.76 -3.28
N ASN A 498 28.72 4.01 -4.30
CA ASN A 498 29.38 2.97 -5.09
C ASN A 498 30.34 2.07 -4.26
N ARG A 499 30.83 2.55 -3.11
CA ARG A 499 31.63 1.74 -2.18
C ARG A 499 30.86 0.49 -1.69
N PHE A 500 29.54 0.59 -1.49
CA PHE A 500 28.70 -0.56 -1.15
C PHE A 500 28.51 -1.53 -2.31
N VAL A 501 28.44 -1.03 -3.55
CA VAL A 501 28.42 -1.88 -4.75
C VAL A 501 29.69 -2.70 -4.85
N ILE A 502 30.85 -2.06 -4.69
CA ILE A 502 32.16 -2.72 -4.73
C ILE A 502 32.26 -3.79 -3.63
N CYS A 503 31.85 -3.46 -2.41
CA CYS A 503 31.82 -4.40 -1.30
C CYS A 503 30.90 -5.60 -1.57
N THR A 504 29.74 -5.36 -2.19
CA THR A 504 28.80 -6.41 -2.63
C THR A 504 29.43 -7.34 -3.67
N TRP A 505 30.15 -6.80 -4.69
CA TRP A 505 30.86 -7.62 -5.67
C TRP A 505 31.92 -8.50 -5.04
N LEU A 506 32.71 -7.96 -4.10
CA LEU A 506 33.73 -8.75 -3.38
C LEU A 506 33.11 -9.94 -2.65
N ASN A 507 31.96 -9.72 -2.01
CA ASN A 507 31.24 -10.79 -1.32
C ASN A 507 30.66 -11.82 -2.28
N PHE A 508 30.08 -11.41 -3.41
CA PHE A 508 29.59 -12.34 -4.43
C PHE A 508 30.72 -13.19 -5.02
N ILE A 509 31.91 -12.59 -5.23
CA ILE A 509 33.09 -13.33 -5.71
C ILE A 509 33.57 -14.34 -4.68
N ALA A 510 33.45 -14.05 -3.40
CA ALA A 510 33.87 -14.94 -2.31
C ALA A 510 32.85 -16.05 -2.00
N LEU A 511 31.58 -15.92 -2.41
CA LEU A 511 30.57 -16.94 -2.21
C LEU A 511 30.83 -18.18 -3.09
N PRO A 512 30.44 -19.39 -2.62
CA PRO A 512 30.34 -20.56 -3.49
C PRO A 512 29.41 -20.27 -4.68
N VAL A 513 29.82 -20.68 -5.88
CA VAL A 513 29.07 -20.42 -7.13
C VAL A 513 27.63 -20.93 -7.05
N GLU A 514 27.42 -22.08 -6.44
CA GLU A 514 26.09 -22.68 -6.28
C GLU A 514 25.19 -21.79 -5.42
N LYS A 515 25.71 -21.21 -4.34
CA LYS A 515 24.95 -20.29 -3.46
C LYS A 515 24.63 -19.00 -4.19
N PHE A 516 25.56 -18.46 -4.97
CA PHE A 516 25.32 -17.29 -5.81
C PHE A 516 24.23 -17.55 -6.86
N VAL A 517 24.26 -18.69 -7.55
CA VAL A 517 23.24 -19.08 -8.53
C VAL A 517 21.86 -19.24 -7.85
N GLN A 518 21.81 -19.81 -6.64
CA GLN A 518 20.56 -19.86 -5.86
C GLN A 518 20.02 -18.46 -5.56
N MET A 519 20.89 -17.48 -5.25
CA MET A 519 20.46 -16.09 -5.08
C MET A 519 19.87 -15.51 -6.37
N CYS A 520 20.45 -15.82 -7.53
CA CYS A 520 19.91 -15.38 -8.82
C CYS A 520 18.51 -15.95 -9.14
N PHE A 521 18.14 -17.09 -8.54
CA PHE A 521 16.83 -17.71 -8.70
C PHE A 521 15.85 -17.39 -7.59
N HIS A 522 16.28 -16.70 -6.55
CA HIS A 522 15.46 -16.36 -5.40
C HIS A 522 14.62 -15.11 -5.68
N GLY A 523 13.32 -15.14 -5.35
CA GLY A 523 12.36 -14.08 -5.68
C GLY A 523 12.65 -12.69 -5.08
N VAL A 524 13.57 -12.59 -4.13
CA VAL A 524 13.99 -11.33 -3.51
C VAL A 524 15.47 -11.05 -3.76
N PHE A 525 16.36 -12.04 -3.54
CA PHE A 525 17.79 -11.79 -3.66
C PHE A 525 18.27 -11.62 -5.10
N SER A 526 17.51 -12.09 -6.09
CA SER A 526 17.76 -11.80 -7.51
C SER A 526 17.79 -10.30 -7.80
N HIS A 527 16.94 -9.49 -7.14
CA HIS A 527 16.96 -8.04 -7.29
C HIS A 527 18.23 -7.40 -6.73
N VAL A 528 18.78 -7.93 -5.63
CA VAL A 528 20.06 -7.49 -5.11
C VAL A 528 21.19 -7.73 -6.12
N VAL A 529 21.21 -8.92 -6.76
CA VAL A 529 22.18 -9.22 -7.82
C VAL A 529 21.98 -8.31 -9.02
N GLU A 530 20.74 -8.13 -9.48
CA GLU A 530 20.39 -7.25 -10.60
C GLU A 530 20.82 -5.81 -10.35
N ASN A 531 20.50 -5.25 -9.16
CA ASN A 531 20.81 -3.87 -8.79
C ASN A 531 22.30 -3.65 -8.51
N SER A 532 23.07 -4.71 -8.24
CA SER A 532 24.53 -4.63 -8.15
C SER A 532 25.23 -4.45 -9.49
N LEU A 533 24.56 -4.72 -10.62
CA LEU A 533 25.12 -4.61 -11.97
C LEU A 533 25.12 -3.16 -12.47
N VAL A 534 25.92 -2.32 -11.83
CA VAL A 534 26.06 -0.90 -12.14
C VAL A 534 27.42 -0.64 -12.77
N VAL A 535 27.49 0.26 -13.77
CA VAL A 535 28.71 0.67 -14.46
C VAL A 535 28.91 2.16 -14.30
N ASP A 536 30.10 2.56 -13.87
CA ASP A 536 30.51 3.96 -13.83
C ASP A 536 31.34 4.31 -15.10
N LYS A 537 31.18 5.52 -15.62
CA LYS A 537 31.93 6.02 -16.78
C LYS A 537 33.44 6.19 -16.44
N GLU A 538 33.73 6.58 -15.20
CA GLU A 538 35.07 6.91 -14.72
C GLU A 538 35.65 5.84 -13.78
N GLU A 539 35.36 4.55 -14.07
CA GLU A 539 35.91 3.46 -13.24
C GLU A 539 37.43 3.43 -13.15
N SER A 540 37.94 3.33 -11.93
CA SER A 540 39.37 3.08 -11.71
C SER A 540 39.79 1.69 -12.21
N LYS A 541 41.06 1.52 -12.55
CA LYS A 541 41.62 0.22 -13.02
C LYS A 541 41.35 -0.94 -12.04
N PRO A 542 41.50 -0.79 -10.70
CA PRO A 542 41.17 -1.87 -9.76
C PRO A 542 39.69 -2.27 -9.83
N VAL A 543 38.76 -1.32 -9.95
CA VAL A 543 37.31 -1.57 -10.05
C VAL A 543 36.99 -2.31 -11.36
N GLN A 544 37.63 -1.95 -12.47
CA GLN A 544 37.47 -2.69 -13.74
C GLN A 544 37.92 -4.14 -13.64
N ILE A 545 39.03 -4.41 -12.92
CA ILE A 545 39.52 -5.78 -12.68
C ILE A 545 38.50 -6.54 -11.84
N LEU A 546 37.97 -5.92 -10.79
CA LEU A 546 36.96 -6.52 -9.93
C LEU A 546 35.67 -6.83 -10.71
N ARG A 547 35.18 -5.91 -11.56
CA ARG A 547 34.04 -6.14 -12.45
C ARG A 547 34.25 -7.32 -13.38
N LYS A 548 35.43 -7.49 -13.95
CA LYS A 548 35.78 -8.66 -14.77
C LYS A 548 35.75 -9.94 -13.96
N ARG A 549 36.28 -9.93 -12.72
CA ARG A 549 36.19 -11.09 -11.80
C ARG A 549 34.75 -11.44 -11.48
N TYR A 550 33.91 -10.43 -11.20
CA TYR A 550 32.49 -10.61 -10.95
C TYR A 550 31.75 -11.22 -12.15
N LEU A 551 32.02 -10.74 -13.36
CA LEU A 551 31.47 -11.32 -14.60
C LEU A 551 31.86 -12.77 -14.84
N ASN A 552 33.00 -13.23 -14.33
CA ASN A 552 33.43 -14.61 -14.49
C ASN A 552 32.58 -15.61 -13.67
N ILE A 553 31.88 -15.17 -12.61
CA ILE A 553 30.99 -16.04 -11.83
C ILE A 553 29.80 -16.50 -12.68
N PHE A 554 29.34 -15.69 -13.63
CA PHE A 554 28.24 -16.02 -14.53
C PHE A 554 28.61 -16.99 -15.65
N GLN A 555 29.89 -17.28 -15.86
CA GLN A 555 30.35 -18.17 -16.92
C GLN A 555 29.77 -19.56 -16.80
N ASN A 556 29.25 -20.11 -17.89
CA ASN A 556 28.54 -21.39 -18.00
C ASN A 556 27.20 -21.45 -17.22
N LYS A 557 26.65 -20.30 -16.81
CA LYS A 557 25.37 -20.18 -16.12
C LYS A 557 24.34 -19.32 -16.87
N ILE A 558 24.76 -18.65 -17.94
CA ILE A 558 23.93 -17.70 -18.68
C ILE A 558 22.69 -18.35 -19.26
N VAL A 559 22.80 -19.54 -19.84
CA VAL A 559 21.64 -20.26 -20.40
C VAL A 559 20.64 -20.65 -19.32
N GLU A 560 21.13 -21.15 -18.17
CA GLU A 560 20.29 -21.53 -17.03
C GLU A 560 19.55 -20.31 -16.46
N LEU A 561 20.27 -19.20 -16.27
CA LEU A 561 19.69 -17.94 -15.81
C LEU A 561 18.66 -17.38 -16.80
N SER A 562 18.96 -17.41 -18.10
CA SER A 562 18.06 -16.90 -19.14
C SER A 562 16.70 -17.61 -19.17
N CYS A 563 16.66 -18.89 -18.80
CA CYS A 563 15.45 -19.69 -18.81
C CYS A 563 14.61 -19.58 -17.52
N ASN A 564 15.08 -18.83 -16.53
CA ASN A 564 14.42 -18.64 -15.24
C ASN A 564 13.71 -17.27 -15.19
N SER A 565 12.58 -17.18 -14.45
CA SER A 565 11.79 -15.95 -14.32
C SER A 565 12.57 -14.79 -13.70
N TYR A 566 13.43 -15.04 -12.73
CA TYR A 566 14.24 -14.03 -12.05
C TYR A 566 15.62 -13.85 -12.72
N GLY A 567 16.27 -14.97 -13.05
CA GLY A 567 17.59 -14.97 -13.69
C GLY A 567 17.60 -14.27 -15.05
N SER A 568 16.50 -14.29 -15.80
CA SER A 568 16.40 -13.60 -17.10
C SER A 568 16.60 -12.10 -17.02
N HIS A 569 16.12 -11.45 -15.95
CA HIS A 569 16.31 -10.02 -15.72
C HIS A 569 17.79 -9.71 -15.46
N ILE A 570 18.47 -10.56 -14.71
CA ILE A 570 19.92 -10.43 -14.45
C ILE A 570 20.67 -10.52 -15.79
N VAL A 571 20.36 -11.50 -16.65
CA VAL A 571 21.01 -11.63 -17.95
C VAL A 571 20.72 -10.43 -18.86
N ASP A 572 19.49 -9.89 -18.84
CA ASP A 572 19.20 -8.66 -19.58
C ASP A 572 20.02 -7.47 -19.06
N LYS A 573 20.19 -7.35 -17.75
CA LYS A 573 21.00 -6.29 -17.13
C LYS A 573 22.50 -6.43 -17.46
N LEU A 574 23.01 -7.65 -17.67
CA LEU A 574 24.39 -7.89 -18.10
C LEU A 574 24.69 -7.24 -19.46
N TRP A 575 23.70 -6.97 -20.31
CA TRP A 575 23.88 -6.21 -21.54
C TRP A 575 24.46 -4.84 -21.29
N ASP A 576 23.91 -4.11 -20.34
CA ASP A 576 24.38 -2.77 -19.97
C ASP A 576 25.65 -2.85 -19.12
N PHE A 577 25.72 -3.83 -18.20
CA PHE A 577 26.90 -4.04 -17.36
C PHE A 577 28.18 -4.36 -18.14
N THR A 578 28.05 -4.90 -19.34
CA THR A 578 29.20 -5.21 -20.23
C THR A 578 29.45 -4.14 -21.29
N VAL A 579 28.86 -2.95 -21.17
CA VAL A 579 28.94 -1.88 -22.19
C VAL A 579 30.39 -1.51 -22.56
N LEU A 580 31.28 -1.38 -21.56
CA LEU A 580 32.71 -1.12 -21.75
C LEU A 580 33.57 -2.38 -21.90
N LEU A 581 32.97 -3.56 -22.01
CA LEU A 581 33.64 -4.85 -22.04
C LEU A 581 33.14 -5.71 -23.23
N PRO A 582 33.38 -5.32 -24.50
CA PRO A 582 32.82 -5.99 -25.66
C PRO A 582 33.21 -7.47 -25.78
N MET A 583 34.39 -7.86 -25.28
CA MET A 583 34.81 -9.28 -25.25
C MET A 583 33.92 -10.12 -24.32
N TYR A 584 33.52 -9.59 -23.17
CA TYR A 584 32.62 -10.30 -22.23
C TYR A 584 31.21 -10.37 -22.81
N LYS A 585 30.76 -9.33 -23.49
CA LYS A 585 29.47 -9.30 -24.19
C LYS A 585 29.43 -10.37 -25.32
N ASP A 586 30.48 -10.48 -26.14
CA ASP A 586 30.61 -11.51 -27.18
C ASP A 586 30.63 -12.94 -26.57
N ARG A 587 31.28 -13.12 -25.40
CA ARG A 587 31.32 -14.40 -24.68
C ARG A 587 29.91 -14.80 -24.20
N ILE A 588 29.15 -13.89 -23.59
CA ILE A 588 27.79 -14.15 -23.12
C ILE A 588 26.88 -14.47 -24.31
N ALA A 589 26.95 -13.70 -25.40
CA ALA A 589 26.20 -13.97 -26.62
C ALA A 589 26.57 -15.34 -27.23
N SER A 590 27.84 -15.73 -27.20
CA SER A 590 28.29 -17.05 -27.69
C SER A 590 27.74 -18.19 -26.81
N GLU A 591 27.67 -18.01 -25.50
CA GLU A 591 27.06 -18.98 -24.57
C GLU A 591 25.56 -19.15 -24.83
N LEU A 592 24.81 -18.06 -25.03
CA LEU A 592 23.40 -18.09 -25.43
C LEU A 592 23.19 -18.80 -26.77
N MET A 593 24.13 -18.62 -27.73
CA MET A 593 24.05 -19.26 -29.04
C MET A 593 24.26 -20.76 -28.96
N ASN A 594 25.19 -21.25 -28.11
CA ASN A 594 25.52 -22.67 -28.00
C ASN A 594 24.32 -23.53 -27.64
N ASP A 595 23.41 -23.03 -26.79
CA ASP A 595 22.18 -23.72 -26.38
C ASP A 595 20.94 -22.95 -26.89
N SER A 596 20.99 -22.41 -28.10
CA SER A 596 19.95 -21.57 -28.71
C SER A 596 18.56 -22.20 -28.70
N HIS A 597 18.46 -23.52 -28.82
CA HIS A 597 17.19 -24.25 -28.81
C HIS A 597 16.52 -24.10 -27.43
N LYS A 598 17.24 -24.39 -26.33
CA LYS A 598 16.75 -24.29 -24.96
C LYS A 598 16.32 -22.86 -24.62
N VAL A 599 17.12 -21.86 -25.02
CA VAL A 599 16.81 -20.46 -24.78
C VAL A 599 15.55 -20.03 -25.54
N LYS A 600 15.41 -20.42 -26.82
CA LYS A 600 14.26 -20.06 -27.67
C LYS A 600 12.97 -20.78 -27.28
N GLU A 601 13.03 -21.96 -26.68
CA GLU A 601 11.84 -22.70 -26.20
C GLU A 601 11.33 -22.17 -24.86
N SER A 602 12.22 -21.62 -24.04
CA SER A 602 11.84 -21.04 -22.75
C SER A 602 11.02 -19.77 -22.91
N GLN A 603 9.98 -19.62 -22.09
CA GLN A 603 9.16 -18.39 -22.04
C GLN A 603 10.01 -17.15 -21.79
N TYR A 604 10.94 -17.20 -20.85
CA TYR A 604 11.81 -16.08 -20.45
C TYR A 604 13.01 -15.96 -21.38
N GLY A 605 13.61 -17.07 -21.78
CA GLY A 605 14.74 -17.10 -22.70
C GLY A 605 14.46 -16.44 -24.05
N LYS A 606 13.22 -16.54 -24.57
CA LYS A 606 12.79 -15.81 -25.79
C LYS A 606 12.95 -14.31 -25.66
N LEU A 607 12.68 -13.74 -24.47
CA LEU A 607 12.82 -12.31 -24.20
C LEU A 607 14.28 -11.92 -24.16
N VAL A 608 15.11 -12.70 -23.45
CA VAL A 608 16.56 -12.50 -23.41
C VAL A 608 17.15 -12.58 -24.82
N TRP A 609 16.78 -13.59 -25.60
CA TRP A 609 17.22 -13.75 -26.99
C TRP A 609 16.94 -12.51 -27.83
N LYS A 610 15.76 -11.93 -27.67
CA LYS A 610 15.36 -10.71 -28.36
C LYS A 610 16.12 -9.47 -27.84
N ASN A 611 16.23 -9.31 -26.53
CA ASN A 611 16.86 -8.13 -25.91
C ASN A 611 18.36 -8.08 -26.25
N TRP A 612 19.03 -9.23 -26.34
CA TRP A 612 20.44 -9.36 -26.75
C TRP A 612 20.65 -9.28 -28.27
N SER A 613 19.58 -9.05 -29.05
CA SER A 613 19.63 -9.02 -30.53
C SER A 613 20.32 -10.26 -31.11
N MET A 614 20.02 -11.46 -30.54
CA MET A 614 20.71 -12.68 -30.88
C MET A 614 20.46 -13.16 -32.32
N GLU A 615 19.33 -12.81 -32.94
CA GLU A 615 19.10 -13.08 -34.37
C GLU A 615 20.13 -12.35 -35.24
N LEU A 616 20.48 -11.11 -34.86
CA LEU A 616 21.53 -10.35 -35.54
C LEU A 616 22.91 -10.96 -35.28
N PHE A 617 23.19 -11.40 -34.01
CA PHE A 617 24.43 -12.07 -33.67
C PHE A 617 24.68 -13.35 -34.51
N VAL A 618 23.62 -14.16 -34.70
CA VAL A 618 23.71 -15.42 -35.46
C VAL A 618 23.82 -15.17 -36.98
N ARG A 619 23.03 -14.25 -37.53
CA ARG A 619 22.95 -14.05 -38.98
C ARG A 619 23.99 -13.09 -39.52
N LYS A 620 24.29 -12.01 -38.79
CA LYS A 620 25.15 -10.90 -39.19
C LYS A 620 26.00 -10.40 -38.02
N LYS A 621 26.94 -11.22 -37.58
CA LYS A 621 27.78 -10.91 -36.41
C LYS A 621 28.51 -9.57 -36.51
N TYR A 622 28.80 -9.08 -37.71
CA TYR A 622 29.42 -7.77 -37.95
C TYR A 622 28.46 -6.64 -37.50
N ASP A 623 27.23 -6.70 -37.96
CA ASP A 623 26.22 -5.68 -37.64
C ASP A 623 25.92 -5.66 -36.13
N TRP A 624 25.90 -6.84 -35.48
CA TRP A 624 25.77 -6.93 -34.04
C TRP A 624 26.96 -6.28 -33.31
N LYS A 625 28.19 -6.45 -33.80
CA LYS A 625 29.35 -5.76 -33.25
C LYS A 625 29.31 -4.25 -33.43
N GLN A 626 28.71 -3.77 -34.51
CA GLN A 626 28.47 -2.33 -34.69
C GLN A 626 27.47 -1.80 -33.65
N LEU A 627 26.36 -2.52 -33.43
CA LEU A 627 25.38 -2.20 -32.38
C LEU A 627 26.04 -2.10 -30.99
N VAL A 628 26.95 -3.03 -30.66
CA VAL A 628 27.70 -2.99 -29.39
C VAL A 628 28.61 -1.77 -29.30
N LYS A 629 29.29 -1.38 -30.39
CA LYS A 629 30.12 -0.15 -30.41
C LYS A 629 29.29 1.12 -30.34
N GLU A 630 28.13 1.15 -30.97
CA GLU A 630 27.21 2.28 -30.87
C GLU A 630 26.73 2.46 -29.43
N GLN A 631 26.38 1.38 -28.74
CA GLN A 631 26.01 1.42 -27.33
C GLN A 631 27.19 1.93 -26.45
N GLU A 632 28.40 1.46 -26.69
CA GLU A 632 29.61 1.93 -25.98
C GLU A 632 29.83 3.43 -26.19
N HIS A 633 29.70 3.90 -27.44
CA HIS A 633 29.85 5.30 -27.80
C HIS A 633 28.77 6.18 -27.16
N GLU A 634 27.52 5.74 -27.20
CA GLU A 634 26.38 6.39 -26.55
C GLU A 634 26.61 6.51 -25.02
N PHE A 635 27.06 5.41 -24.39
CA PHE A 635 27.35 5.39 -22.96
C PHE A 635 28.46 6.39 -22.57
N LEU A 636 29.50 6.55 -23.40
CA LEU A 636 30.60 7.49 -23.16
C LEU A 636 30.24 8.96 -23.45
N GLY A 637 29.03 9.25 -23.92
CA GLY A 637 28.54 10.63 -24.15
C GLY A 637 28.87 11.17 -25.55
N GLY A 638 29.03 10.29 -26.54
CA GLY A 638 29.11 10.70 -27.96
C GLY A 638 27.80 11.32 -28.43
N GLU A 639 27.85 12.38 -29.22
CA GLU A 639 26.67 12.99 -29.84
C GLU A 639 25.93 11.95 -30.69
N GLU A 640 24.63 11.85 -30.49
CA GLU A 640 23.75 10.95 -31.27
C GLU A 640 23.84 11.29 -32.75
N ASN A 641 24.40 10.39 -33.55
CA ASN A 641 24.11 10.32 -34.96
C ASN A 641 22.68 9.76 -35.16
N GLN A 642 21.68 10.63 -35.09
CA GLN A 642 20.25 10.31 -35.14
C GLN A 642 19.79 9.58 -36.42
N SER A 643 20.68 9.32 -37.40
CA SER A 643 20.24 8.86 -38.73
C SER A 643 20.22 7.34 -38.94
N THR A 644 20.74 6.50 -38.01
CA THR A 644 20.89 5.05 -38.26
C THR A 644 20.52 4.10 -37.13
N ARG A 645 20.02 4.57 -36.01
CA ARG A 645 19.65 3.70 -34.89
C ARG A 645 18.34 2.96 -35.17
N ALA A 646 18.40 1.65 -35.41
CA ALA A 646 17.24 0.79 -35.35
C ALA A 646 16.80 0.69 -33.87
N LYS A 647 15.79 1.47 -33.48
CA LYS A 647 15.23 1.47 -32.10
C LYS A 647 14.84 0.06 -31.67
N LYS A 648 15.12 -0.31 -30.44
CA LYS A 648 14.69 -1.60 -29.86
C LYS A 648 13.15 -1.74 -30.01
N PRO A 649 12.61 -2.92 -30.30
CA PRO A 649 11.15 -3.09 -30.47
C PRO A 649 10.33 -2.68 -29.25
N ILE A 650 10.93 -2.73 -28.04
CA ILE A 650 10.31 -2.28 -26.81
C ILE A 650 10.29 -0.73 -26.71
N GLU A 651 11.37 -0.07 -27.17
CA GLU A 651 11.47 1.39 -27.24
C GLU A 651 10.42 1.94 -28.23
N LEU A 652 10.30 1.30 -29.42
CA LEU A 652 9.27 1.62 -30.40
C LEU A 652 7.85 1.42 -29.87
N LYS A 653 7.64 0.40 -29.02
CA LYS A 653 6.33 0.17 -28.39
C LYS A 653 6.05 1.20 -27.29
N LEU A 654 7.06 1.54 -26.49
CA LEU A 654 6.94 2.58 -25.46
C LEU A 654 6.75 3.96 -26.07
N GLU A 655 7.46 4.29 -27.17
CA GLU A 655 7.26 5.53 -27.91
C GLU A 655 5.85 5.61 -28.53
N ARG A 656 5.35 4.52 -29.12
CA ARG A 656 3.97 4.48 -29.63
C ARG A 656 2.96 4.70 -28.52
N LEU A 657 3.14 4.04 -27.38
CA LEU A 657 2.26 4.23 -26.22
C LEU A 657 2.37 5.63 -25.62
N ALA A 658 3.57 6.22 -25.60
CA ALA A 658 3.78 7.59 -25.15
C ALA A 658 3.17 8.60 -26.13
N GLU A 659 3.30 8.36 -27.43
CA GLU A 659 2.72 9.21 -28.47
C GLU A 659 1.19 9.09 -28.50
N GLU A 660 0.63 7.88 -28.31
CA GLU A 660 -0.81 7.68 -28.19
C GLU A 660 -1.37 8.42 -26.95
N LYS A 661 -0.67 8.34 -25.80
CA LYS A 661 -1.04 9.11 -24.61
C LYS A 661 -0.93 10.61 -24.82
N ARG A 662 0.09 11.09 -25.55
CA ARG A 662 0.25 12.50 -25.89
C ARG A 662 -0.86 13.00 -26.80
N ILE A 663 -1.21 12.20 -27.82
CA ILE A 663 -2.32 12.50 -28.74
C ILE A 663 -3.67 12.50 -27.99
N GLN A 664 -3.87 11.57 -27.04
CA GLN A 664 -5.06 11.56 -26.20
C GLN A 664 -5.11 12.79 -25.28
N ALA A 665 -3.99 13.15 -24.64
CA ALA A 665 -3.89 14.35 -23.82
C ALA A 665 -4.13 15.63 -24.65
N GLU A 666 -3.55 15.77 -25.84
CA GLU A 666 -3.80 16.90 -26.75
C GLU A 666 -5.25 16.97 -27.22
N LYS A 667 -5.88 15.81 -27.46
CA LYS A 667 -7.31 15.77 -27.81
C LYS A 667 -8.19 16.19 -26.64
N ALA A 668 -7.87 15.76 -25.44
CA ALA A 668 -8.56 16.16 -24.21
C ALA A 668 -8.37 17.67 -23.94
N GLU A 669 -7.17 18.19 -24.12
CA GLU A 669 -6.86 19.60 -23.94
C GLU A 669 -7.54 20.49 -24.99
N LYS A 670 -7.60 20.04 -26.25
CA LYS A 670 -8.33 20.72 -27.33
C LYS A 670 -9.85 20.66 -27.12
N ALA A 671 -10.38 19.56 -26.62
CA ALA A 671 -11.79 19.44 -26.24
C ALA A 671 -12.12 20.39 -25.08
N GLN A 672 -11.26 20.46 -24.07
CA GLN A 672 -11.42 21.35 -22.92
C GLN A 672 -11.24 22.83 -23.28
N SER A 673 -10.30 23.16 -24.18
CA SER A 673 -10.10 24.50 -24.74
C SER A 673 -11.28 24.92 -25.63
N GLY A 674 -11.78 24.01 -26.49
CA GLY A 674 -12.96 24.24 -27.30
C GLY A 674 -14.23 24.45 -26.46
N TYR A 675 -14.35 23.70 -25.36
CA TYR A 675 -15.43 23.85 -24.39
C TYR A 675 -15.37 25.22 -23.67
N ASN A 676 -14.18 25.60 -23.17
CA ASN A 676 -13.99 26.88 -22.51
C ASN A 676 -14.23 28.07 -23.45
N LYS A 677 -13.87 27.96 -24.74
CA LYS A 677 -14.10 28.99 -25.73
C LYS A 677 -15.59 29.14 -26.04
N ARG A 678 -16.34 28.04 -26.20
CA ARG A 678 -17.81 28.06 -26.40
C ARG A 678 -18.51 28.67 -25.20
N LYS A 679 -18.09 28.30 -23.96
CA LYS A 679 -18.63 28.86 -22.72
C LYS A 679 -18.35 30.36 -22.55
N LEU A 680 -17.22 30.86 -23.04
CA LEU A 680 -16.87 32.28 -23.06
C LEU A 680 -17.69 33.05 -24.11
N ASP A 681 -17.89 32.48 -25.31
CA ASP A 681 -18.70 33.05 -26.37
C ASP A 681 -20.20 33.11 -25.99
N GLU A 682 -20.71 32.11 -25.28
CA GLU A 682 -22.07 32.09 -24.72
C GLU A 682 -22.28 33.16 -23.62
N LEU A 683 -21.31 33.33 -22.72
CA LEU A 683 -21.35 34.35 -21.67
C LEU A 683 -21.31 35.76 -22.28
N THR A 684 -20.53 35.98 -23.32
CA THR A 684 -20.48 37.28 -24.02
C THR A 684 -21.74 37.54 -24.85
N GLY A 685 -22.27 36.51 -25.52
CA GLY A 685 -23.54 36.61 -26.25
C GLY A 685 -24.76 36.84 -25.36
N ALA A 686 -24.78 36.27 -24.16
CA ALA A 686 -25.84 36.51 -23.18
C ALA A 686 -25.80 37.91 -22.55
N THR A 687 -24.61 38.51 -22.42
CA THR A 687 -24.44 39.89 -21.96
C THR A 687 -24.87 40.89 -23.01
N GLU A 688 -24.58 40.65 -24.28
CA GLU A 688 -25.06 41.51 -25.39
C GLU A 688 -26.59 41.46 -25.56
N LYS A 689 -27.22 40.27 -25.46
CA LYS A 689 -28.68 40.12 -25.46
C LYS A 689 -29.36 40.86 -24.26
N LYS A 690 -28.78 40.81 -23.11
CA LYS A 690 -29.28 41.56 -21.93
C LYS A 690 -29.13 43.10 -22.07
N GLN A 691 -28.09 43.56 -22.70
CA GLN A 691 -27.94 44.99 -23.00
C GLN A 691 -28.90 45.46 -24.09
N LYS A 692 -29.17 44.68 -25.14
CA LYS A 692 -30.17 45.00 -26.15
C LYS A 692 -31.62 45.00 -25.60
N LEU A 693 -31.95 44.17 -24.64
CA LEU A 693 -33.25 44.17 -23.98
C LEU A 693 -33.44 45.30 -22.96
N ARG A 694 -32.37 45.84 -22.39
CA ARG A 694 -32.42 47.03 -21.52
C ARG A 694 -32.51 48.35 -22.35
N GLY A 695 -31.99 48.39 -23.57
CA GLY A 695 -32.10 49.51 -24.47
C GLY A 695 -33.52 49.70 -25.04
N ARG A 696 -34.30 48.64 -25.25
CA ARG A 696 -35.69 48.69 -25.75
C ARG A 696 -36.76 48.98 -24.73
N ARG A 697 -36.42 49.15 -23.43
CA ARG A 697 -37.32 49.59 -22.36
C ARG A 697 -37.14 51.07 -21.93
N ARG A 698 -36.34 51.81 -22.70
CA ARG A 698 -36.08 53.25 -22.43
C ARG A 698 -36.38 54.14 -23.64
N GLU A 699 -37.10 53.62 -24.67
CA GLU A 699 -37.82 54.41 -25.68
C GLU A 699 -39.35 54.12 -25.51
#